data_8156b21a5b42b41a4b3edbf5fcac85c9
#
_entry.id   8156b21a5b42b41a4b3edbf5fcac85c9
#
_cell.length_a   1.000
_cell.length_b   1.000
_cell.length_c   1.000
_cell.angle_alpha   90.00
_cell.angle_beta   90.00
_cell.angle_gamma   90.00
#
_symmetry.space_group_name_H-M   'P 1'
#
loop_
_entity.id
_entity.type
_entity.pdbx_description
1 polymer ?
#
loop_
_entity_poly.entity_id
_entity_poly.type
_entity_poly.pdbx_seq_one_letter_code
_entity_poly.pdbx_strand_id
1 'polypeptide(L)'
;MSEKIEDKSNYSADNIQVLEGLEAVRKRPSMYIGDTGVKGLHHLVYEVVDNSIDEALAGYCTDILVTIHKDNSISVEDNGRGIPTAMHTKEKKSALEVVMTVLHAGGKFDKDTYKVSGGLHGVGVSCVNALSIHLTATVYRDGQIFRQEYECGKPLYDVKVIGETDRHGTTVTFLPDETIFSLTTEYKFDTLAARLRELAYLNKGIRLSLTDEREEQEDGSFLSEQFFSEGGLSEFVKYLDGMRTPLIPDPIYVEGIKQGIPVELALQYNETYTENVHSYVNNINTHEGGTHVAGFRRGLTRTLKAYAEKSGLLKNMKVEITGDDFREGLTAVISVKVQEPQFEGQTKTKLGNNEVMGAVDVAVGEILGNYLEENPREAKMIVNKVILAATARAAARKAREMVQRKSVMGGSGLPGKLADCANNDPAQCELYLVEGDSAGGTAKQGRDRHTQAILPLRGKILNVEKAMEHKIYENEEIKNMFTALGVSIGTPEDAKALNLEKLRYHKIVIMTDADVDGSHITTLILTFFFRYMKELVEFGYVYIAAPPLYLVKKGKDQEYAWDDASRDAAVQRLKGAGKEDSVHIQRYKGLGEMNAEQLWDTTMNPGTRTLRQVTIENAAECDHIFSMLMGDEVAPRRDFIEKNAKYARIDV
;
A
#
# COMPACT_ATOMS: atom_id res chain seq x y z
N MET A 1 52.22 4.04 -30.82
CA MET A 1 51.79 5.15 -29.94
C MET A 1 50.79 4.57 -28.95
N SER A 2 51.21 4.35 -27.72
CA SER A 2 50.37 3.84 -26.65
C SER A 2 49.70 5.04 -25.99
N GLU A 3 48.38 5.17 -26.19
CA GLU A 3 47.58 6.11 -25.40
C GLU A 3 47.59 5.67 -23.94
N LYS A 4 48.09 6.52 -23.08
CA LYS A 4 47.95 6.40 -21.62
C LYS A 4 46.47 6.59 -21.26
N ILE A 5 45.88 5.55 -20.76
CA ILE A 5 44.61 5.63 -20.01
C ILE A 5 44.93 6.43 -18.74
N GLU A 6 44.45 7.67 -18.67
CA GLU A 6 44.48 8.48 -17.45
C GLU A 6 43.53 7.81 -16.42
N ASP A 7 44.13 7.35 -15.35
CA ASP A 7 43.45 6.80 -14.18
C ASP A 7 42.69 7.94 -13.46
N LYS A 8 41.34 8.03 -13.68
CA LYS A 8 40.45 9.05 -13.11
C LYS A 8 39.94 8.71 -11.71
N SER A 9 40.59 7.84 -10.97
CA SER A 9 40.21 7.54 -9.58
C SER A 9 41.04 8.32 -8.55
N ASN A 10 40.98 9.66 -8.60
CA ASN A 10 41.51 10.46 -7.49
C ASN A 10 40.44 10.62 -6.40
N TYR A 11 40.20 9.56 -5.63
CA TYR A 11 39.44 9.64 -4.39
C TYR A 11 40.34 10.25 -3.31
N SER A 12 40.18 11.54 -3.03
CA SER A 12 40.95 12.30 -2.04
C SER A 12 40.02 12.82 -0.93
N ALA A 13 40.59 13.33 0.14
CA ALA A 13 39.82 13.95 1.22
C ALA A 13 38.92 15.09 0.72
N ASP A 14 39.32 15.79 -0.33
CA ASP A 14 38.55 16.89 -0.96
C ASP A 14 37.27 16.39 -1.67
N ASN A 15 37.19 15.10 -1.98
CA ASN A 15 36.00 14.50 -2.56
C ASN A 15 34.91 14.13 -1.51
N ILE A 16 35.24 14.21 -0.21
CA ILE A 16 34.32 13.97 0.88
C ILE A 16 33.49 15.25 1.10
N GLN A 17 32.23 15.24 0.62
CA GLN A 17 31.30 16.34 0.86
C GLN A 17 30.53 16.10 2.17
N VAL A 18 30.60 17.06 3.08
CA VAL A 18 29.75 17.12 4.26
C VAL A 18 28.50 17.92 3.90
N LEU A 19 27.35 17.28 3.97
CA LEU A 19 26.05 17.94 3.75
C LEU A 19 25.48 18.31 5.13
N GLU A 20 25.18 19.58 5.33
CA GLU A 20 24.61 20.07 6.58
C GLU A 20 23.12 20.40 6.44
N GLY A 21 22.36 20.11 7.49
CA GLY A 21 20.96 20.50 7.63
C GLY A 21 20.06 20.02 6.48
N LEU A 22 19.20 20.90 5.98
CA LEU A 22 18.17 20.57 4.97
C LEU A 22 18.72 20.34 3.56
N GLU A 23 19.98 20.71 3.26
CA GLU A 23 20.62 20.37 1.98
C GLU A 23 20.80 18.87 1.82
N ALA A 24 21.05 18.14 2.92
CA ALA A 24 21.14 16.68 2.90
C ALA A 24 19.81 16.05 2.48
N VAL A 25 18.68 16.59 2.95
CA VAL A 25 17.33 16.14 2.60
C VAL A 25 17.06 16.35 1.10
N ARG A 26 17.34 17.55 0.58
CA ARG A 26 17.13 17.86 -0.85
C ARG A 26 18.01 17.01 -1.77
N LYS A 27 19.24 16.69 -1.35
CA LYS A 27 20.18 15.88 -2.16
C LYS A 27 19.87 14.39 -2.14
N ARG A 28 19.25 13.89 -1.06
CA ARG A 28 18.91 12.47 -0.86
C ARG A 28 17.49 12.32 -0.28
N PRO A 29 16.45 12.81 -0.98
CA PRO A 29 15.09 12.83 -0.44
C PRO A 29 14.58 11.44 -0.08
N SER A 30 14.89 10.41 -0.89
CA SER A 30 14.43 9.03 -0.64
C SER A 30 14.93 8.43 0.69
N MET A 31 15.99 8.96 1.29
CA MET A 31 16.43 8.53 2.62
C MET A 31 15.47 8.97 3.73
N TYR A 32 14.68 10.02 3.50
CA TYR A 32 13.77 10.63 4.50
C TYR A 32 12.31 10.30 4.22
N ILE A 33 11.89 10.25 2.96
CA ILE A 33 10.49 10.06 2.55
C ILE A 33 10.24 8.74 1.79
N GLY A 34 11.26 7.88 1.63
CA GLY A 34 11.17 6.58 1.00
C GLY A 34 11.35 6.61 -0.53
N ASP A 35 10.61 7.43 -1.25
CA ASP A 35 10.75 7.63 -2.68
C ASP A 35 10.40 9.08 -3.09
N THR A 36 10.58 9.43 -4.37
CA THR A 36 10.24 10.74 -4.94
C THR A 36 9.10 10.68 -5.96
N GLY A 37 8.38 9.56 -6.00
CA GLY A 37 7.17 9.39 -6.82
C GLY A 37 5.89 9.73 -6.04
N VAL A 38 4.77 9.15 -6.49
CA VAL A 38 3.44 9.37 -5.90
C VAL A 38 3.43 9.10 -4.39
N LYS A 39 4.05 8.01 -3.95
CA LYS A 39 4.08 7.61 -2.53
C LYS A 39 4.83 8.63 -1.67
N GLY A 40 6.02 9.06 -2.09
CA GLY A 40 6.80 10.08 -1.38
C GLY A 40 6.13 11.44 -1.38
N LEU A 41 5.43 11.82 -2.46
CA LEU A 41 4.65 13.04 -2.52
C LEU A 41 3.54 13.07 -1.45
N HIS A 42 2.74 12.01 -1.35
CA HIS A 42 1.67 11.90 -0.34
C HIS A 42 2.23 11.80 1.09
N HIS A 43 3.43 11.24 1.25
CA HIS A 43 4.11 11.16 2.55
C HIS A 43 4.38 12.54 3.17
N LEU A 44 4.61 13.58 2.36
CA LEU A 44 4.73 14.96 2.87
C LEU A 44 3.47 15.39 3.63
N VAL A 45 2.29 15.06 3.11
CA VAL A 45 1.00 15.36 3.78
C VAL A 45 0.90 14.58 5.08
N TYR A 46 1.27 13.30 5.05
CA TYR A 46 1.21 12.43 6.24
C TYR A 46 2.10 12.95 7.37
N GLU A 47 3.30 13.45 7.08
CA GLU A 47 4.19 14.01 8.10
C GLU A 47 3.60 15.25 8.79
N VAL A 48 2.84 16.07 8.07
CA VAL A 48 2.17 17.24 8.67
C VAL A 48 0.92 16.81 9.45
N VAL A 49 0.09 15.93 8.89
CA VAL A 49 -1.11 15.39 9.55
C VAL A 49 -0.72 14.63 10.84
N ASP A 50 0.34 13.81 10.80
CA ASP A 50 0.81 13.07 11.98
C ASP A 50 1.26 14.00 13.13
N ASN A 51 1.72 15.23 12.82
CA ASN A 51 1.98 16.24 13.87
C ASN A 51 0.70 16.71 14.54
N SER A 52 -0.36 16.93 13.79
CA SER A 52 -1.68 17.30 14.32
C SER A 52 -2.32 16.14 15.09
N ILE A 53 -2.13 14.90 14.65
CA ILE A 53 -2.53 13.70 15.39
C ILE A 53 -1.75 13.54 16.70
N ASP A 54 -0.47 13.89 16.74
CA ASP A 54 0.30 13.87 17.99
C ASP A 54 -0.23 14.91 19.01
N GLU A 55 -0.71 16.08 18.57
CA GLU A 55 -1.44 17.03 19.42
C GLU A 55 -2.76 16.43 19.92
N ALA A 56 -3.46 15.67 19.08
CA ALA A 56 -4.68 14.97 19.48
C ALA A 56 -4.42 13.85 20.50
N LEU A 57 -3.36 13.06 20.32
CA LEU A 57 -2.92 12.06 21.30
C LEU A 57 -2.52 12.67 22.64
N ALA A 58 -2.01 13.90 22.63
CA ALA A 58 -1.73 14.68 23.83
C ALA A 58 -2.99 15.31 24.46
N GLY A 59 -4.16 15.18 23.81
CA GLY A 59 -5.47 15.66 24.30
C GLY A 59 -5.77 17.12 24.00
N TYR A 60 -5.07 17.75 23.03
CA TYR A 60 -5.21 19.17 22.74
C TYR A 60 -5.82 19.49 21.38
N CYS A 61 -6.00 18.51 20.51
CA CYS A 61 -6.58 18.69 19.17
C CYS A 61 -7.80 17.77 18.99
N THR A 62 -8.85 18.31 18.38
CA THR A 62 -10.10 17.60 18.07
C THR A 62 -10.49 17.67 16.60
N ASP A 63 -9.96 18.65 15.86
CA ASP A 63 -10.32 18.92 14.49
C ASP A 63 -9.07 19.16 13.63
N ILE A 64 -8.98 18.45 12.53
CA ILE A 64 -7.91 18.54 11.55
C ILE A 64 -8.53 18.71 10.16
N LEU A 65 -8.15 19.77 9.46
CA LEU A 65 -8.61 20.06 8.10
C LEU A 65 -7.43 19.96 7.12
N VAL A 66 -7.61 19.18 6.08
CA VAL A 66 -6.67 19.06 4.96
C VAL A 66 -7.33 19.61 3.70
N THR A 67 -6.66 20.51 3.00
CA THR A 67 -7.17 21.13 1.78
C THR A 67 -6.16 21.00 0.65
N ILE A 68 -6.60 20.47 -0.50
CA ILE A 68 -5.87 20.50 -1.76
C ILE A 68 -6.30 21.76 -2.51
N HIS A 69 -5.40 22.71 -2.69
CA HIS A 69 -5.70 23.96 -3.35
C HIS A 69 -5.63 23.88 -4.88
N LYS A 70 -6.17 24.91 -5.56
CA LYS A 70 -6.19 25.00 -7.04
C LYS A 70 -4.81 24.96 -7.69
N ASP A 71 -3.80 25.48 -7.01
CA ASP A 71 -2.38 25.46 -7.43
C ASP A 71 -1.67 24.16 -7.06
N ASN A 72 -2.42 23.18 -6.54
CA ASN A 72 -1.92 21.90 -6.03
C ASN A 72 -1.00 22.03 -4.81
N SER A 73 -1.04 23.15 -4.08
CA SER A 73 -0.50 23.21 -2.72
C SER A 73 -1.45 22.50 -1.74
N ILE A 74 -0.91 22.12 -0.58
CA ILE A 74 -1.67 21.49 0.51
C ILE A 74 -1.63 22.38 1.74
N SER A 75 -2.79 22.56 2.37
CA SER A 75 -2.90 23.06 3.72
C SER A 75 -3.32 21.97 4.69
N VAL A 76 -2.66 21.89 5.84
CA VAL A 76 -3.10 21.13 7.01
C VAL A 76 -3.29 22.10 8.16
N GLU A 77 -4.51 22.18 8.68
CA GLU A 77 -4.89 23.02 9.79
C GLU A 77 -5.35 22.15 10.95
N ASP A 78 -4.86 22.44 12.16
CA ASP A 78 -5.32 21.82 13.40
C ASP A 78 -5.76 22.88 14.44
N ASN A 79 -6.54 22.46 15.42
CA ASN A 79 -6.95 23.25 16.56
C ASN A 79 -6.17 22.88 17.85
N GLY A 80 -4.93 22.40 17.71
CA GLY A 80 -4.03 22.06 18.81
C GLY A 80 -3.51 23.28 19.57
N ARG A 81 -2.45 23.11 20.37
CA ARG A 81 -1.83 24.18 21.18
C ARG A 81 -1.12 25.24 20.35
N GLY A 82 -0.83 24.96 19.08
CA GLY A 82 0.06 25.77 18.25
C GLY A 82 1.55 25.58 18.58
N ILE A 83 2.40 25.54 17.57
CA ILE A 83 3.86 25.43 17.73
C ILE A 83 4.38 26.61 18.55
N PRO A 84 5.27 26.42 19.55
CA PRO A 84 5.87 27.53 20.28
C PRO A 84 6.60 28.50 19.35
N THR A 85 6.42 29.82 19.59
CA THR A 85 7.02 30.89 18.76
C THR A 85 8.08 31.70 19.51
N ALA A 86 8.24 31.46 20.83
CA ALA A 86 9.25 32.12 21.62
C ALA A 86 10.68 31.77 21.16
N MET A 87 11.64 32.65 21.51
CA MET A 87 13.05 32.49 21.15
C MET A 87 13.66 31.27 21.84
N HIS A 88 14.22 30.35 21.04
CA HIS A 88 14.93 29.19 21.57
C HIS A 88 16.31 29.60 22.11
N THR A 89 16.59 29.26 23.37
CA THR A 89 17.75 29.78 24.10
C THR A 89 19.10 29.41 23.50
N LYS A 90 19.22 28.21 22.94
CA LYS A 90 20.48 27.70 22.34
C LYS A 90 20.63 28.14 20.89
N GLU A 91 19.58 27.99 20.07
CA GLU A 91 19.61 28.24 18.63
C GLU A 91 19.50 29.72 18.25
N LYS A 92 19.04 30.57 19.21
CA LYS A 92 18.82 32.02 19.02
C LYS A 92 17.89 32.33 17.83
N LYS A 93 16.98 31.45 17.56
CA LYS A 93 15.91 31.51 16.58
C LYS A 93 14.59 31.25 17.26
N SER A 94 13.46 31.61 16.64
CA SER A 94 12.15 31.21 17.17
C SER A 94 12.03 29.69 17.23
N ALA A 95 11.29 29.15 18.20
CA ALA A 95 11.07 27.71 18.28
C ALA A 95 10.36 27.18 17.01
N LEU A 96 9.47 27.99 16.41
CA LEU A 96 8.86 27.68 15.11
C LEU A 96 9.92 27.49 14.02
N GLU A 97 10.87 28.44 13.88
CA GLU A 97 11.95 28.32 12.90
C GLU A 97 12.83 27.10 13.16
N VAL A 98 13.16 26.82 14.43
CA VAL A 98 13.94 25.63 14.80
C VAL A 98 13.25 24.36 14.34
N VAL A 99 11.95 24.20 14.61
CA VAL A 99 11.17 23.01 14.20
C VAL A 99 11.12 22.87 12.67
N MET A 100 11.03 24.00 11.95
CA MET A 100 10.92 24.00 10.49
C MET A 100 12.25 23.83 9.76
N THR A 101 13.39 24.17 10.37
CA THR A 101 14.68 24.25 9.66
C THR A 101 15.79 23.37 10.23
N VAL A 102 15.64 22.85 11.45
CA VAL A 102 16.67 22.03 12.09
C VAL A 102 16.23 20.58 12.15
N LEU A 103 17.04 19.67 11.60
CA LEU A 103 16.81 18.24 11.73
C LEU A 103 17.05 17.79 13.17
N HIS A 104 16.27 16.79 13.61
CA HIS A 104 16.32 16.26 14.97
C HIS A 104 16.01 17.30 16.07
N ALA A 105 15.12 18.25 15.74
CA ALA A 105 14.59 19.24 16.67
C ALA A 105 13.08 19.06 16.84
N GLY A 106 12.58 19.22 18.07
CA GLY A 106 11.13 19.18 18.34
C GLY A 106 10.80 18.85 19.79
N GLY A 107 9.61 19.23 20.22
CA GLY A 107 9.10 18.99 21.59
C GLY A 107 8.83 17.51 21.91
N LYS A 108 8.85 16.63 20.90
CA LYS A 108 8.58 15.19 21.04
C LYS A 108 9.74 14.41 21.70
N PHE A 109 10.91 15.03 21.84
CA PHE A 109 12.02 14.48 22.66
C PHE A 109 11.80 14.68 24.16
N ASP A 110 10.86 15.54 24.56
CA ASP A 110 10.49 15.76 25.96
C ASP A 110 9.26 14.90 26.32
N LYS A 111 9.48 13.88 27.15
CA LYS A 111 8.47 12.92 27.61
C LYS A 111 7.36 13.52 28.47
N ASP A 112 7.63 14.66 29.11
CA ASP A 112 6.63 15.38 29.91
C ASP A 112 5.62 16.10 28.97
N THR A 113 6.07 16.50 27.79
CA THR A 113 5.25 17.20 26.81
C THR A 113 4.44 16.22 25.93
N TYR A 114 5.06 15.09 25.50
CA TYR A 114 4.42 14.05 24.69
C TYR A 114 4.76 12.67 25.25
N LYS A 115 3.81 12.05 25.95
CA LYS A 115 3.98 10.68 26.50
C LYS A 115 4.06 9.63 25.41
N VAL A 116 3.36 9.85 24.31
CA VAL A 116 3.33 9.00 23.13
C VAL A 116 3.27 9.88 21.89
N SER A 117 4.06 9.60 20.87
CA SER A 117 4.01 10.28 19.58
C SER A 117 4.37 9.34 18.44
N GLY A 118 3.81 9.58 17.25
CA GLY A 118 4.20 8.92 16.00
C GLY A 118 5.51 9.48 15.44
N GLY A 119 5.74 10.78 15.63
CA GLY A 119 6.95 11.47 15.20
C GLY A 119 8.11 11.23 16.18
N LEU A 120 9.05 10.35 15.82
CA LEU A 120 10.14 9.93 16.70
C LEU A 120 11.46 10.67 16.46
N HIS A 121 11.71 11.09 15.22
CA HIS A 121 13.02 11.53 14.78
C HIS A 121 13.18 13.06 14.72
N GLY A 122 12.06 13.82 14.87
CA GLY A 122 12.09 15.29 14.79
C GLY A 122 12.55 15.81 13.42
N VAL A 123 12.19 15.09 12.34
CA VAL A 123 12.61 15.44 10.98
C VAL A 123 11.45 15.66 10.01
N GLY A 124 10.23 15.24 10.33
CA GLY A 124 9.11 15.19 9.40
C GLY A 124 8.81 16.54 8.75
N VAL A 125 8.37 17.53 9.53
CA VAL A 125 8.00 18.85 8.99
C VAL A 125 9.19 19.61 8.40
N SER A 126 10.40 19.43 8.90
CA SER A 126 11.60 20.03 8.32
C SER A 126 11.96 19.39 6.97
N CYS A 127 11.67 18.09 6.77
CA CYS A 127 11.75 17.45 5.47
C CYS A 127 10.69 17.99 4.50
N VAL A 128 9.44 18.17 4.93
CA VAL A 128 8.40 18.81 4.11
C VAL A 128 8.85 20.20 3.65
N ASN A 129 9.39 21.01 4.58
CA ASN A 129 9.92 22.34 4.26
C ASN A 129 11.08 22.27 3.24
N ALA A 130 12.03 21.35 3.43
CA ALA A 130 13.17 21.19 2.51
C ALA A 130 12.74 20.76 1.10
N LEU A 131 11.67 19.96 0.99
CA LEU A 131 11.20 19.37 -0.27
C LEU A 131 10.06 20.18 -0.93
N SER A 132 9.76 21.37 -0.42
CA SER A 132 8.77 22.31 -0.96
C SER A 132 9.43 23.54 -1.57
N ILE A 133 8.87 24.03 -2.68
CA ILE A 133 9.30 25.31 -3.27
C ILE A 133 8.96 26.42 -2.30
N HIS A 134 7.73 26.38 -1.76
CA HIS A 134 7.24 27.35 -0.80
C HIS A 134 6.52 26.65 0.33
N LEU A 135 6.75 27.12 1.57
CA LEU A 135 6.02 26.68 2.74
C LEU A 135 5.66 27.91 3.61
N THR A 136 4.41 27.95 4.08
CA THR A 136 3.92 28.93 5.04
C THR A 136 3.48 28.21 6.32
N ALA A 137 4.05 28.61 7.45
CA ALA A 137 3.59 28.19 8.76
C ALA A 137 2.87 29.36 9.46
N THR A 138 1.60 29.15 9.79
CA THR A 138 0.78 30.10 10.55
C THR A 138 0.41 29.46 11.88
N VAL A 139 0.72 30.12 12.99
CA VAL A 139 0.48 29.63 14.35
C VAL A 139 -0.46 30.58 15.07
N TYR A 140 -1.53 30.03 15.64
CA TYR A 140 -2.52 30.70 16.47
C TYR A 140 -2.24 30.36 17.93
N ARG A 141 -1.65 31.30 18.68
CA ARG A 141 -1.21 31.04 20.05
C ARG A 141 -1.10 32.32 20.86
N ASP A 142 -1.40 32.22 22.14
CA ASP A 142 -1.24 33.31 23.13
C ASP A 142 -1.94 34.63 22.72
N GLY A 143 -3.12 34.49 22.05
CA GLY A 143 -3.92 35.61 21.57
C GLY A 143 -3.41 36.25 20.26
N GLN A 144 -2.37 35.72 19.65
CA GLN A 144 -1.72 36.29 18.47
C GLN A 144 -1.65 35.29 17.31
N ILE A 145 -1.57 35.83 16.11
CA ILE A 145 -1.32 35.08 14.87
C ILE A 145 0.13 35.32 14.47
N PHE A 146 0.92 34.26 14.47
CA PHE A 146 2.30 34.27 14.02
C PHE A 146 2.40 33.65 12.63
N ARG A 147 3.27 34.23 11.78
CA ARG A 147 3.54 33.67 10.45
C ARG A 147 5.02 33.72 10.13
N GLN A 148 5.49 32.64 9.48
CA GLN A 148 6.80 32.58 8.86
C GLN A 148 6.71 31.80 7.55
N GLU A 149 7.40 32.30 6.53
CA GLU A 149 7.42 31.70 5.18
C GLU A 149 8.83 31.22 4.84
N TYR A 150 8.87 30.19 4.03
CA TYR A 150 10.11 29.50 3.66
C TYR A 150 10.12 29.21 2.17
N GLU A 151 11.31 29.24 1.59
CA GLU A 151 11.59 28.84 0.20
C GLU A 151 12.67 27.78 0.19
N CYS A 152 12.35 26.59 -0.31
CA CYS A 152 13.28 25.44 -0.35
C CYS A 152 13.98 25.17 1.00
N GLY A 153 13.21 25.25 2.09
CA GLY A 153 13.69 25.02 3.45
C GLY A 153 14.36 26.24 4.13
N LYS A 154 14.53 27.38 3.46
CA LYS A 154 15.15 28.59 4.00
C LYS A 154 14.11 29.61 4.42
N PRO A 155 14.17 30.18 5.64
CA PRO A 155 13.23 31.22 6.03
C PRO A 155 13.44 32.48 5.22
N LEU A 156 12.33 33.09 4.77
CA LEU A 156 12.36 34.35 4.03
C LEU A 156 12.50 35.56 4.96
N TYR A 157 12.06 35.40 6.21
CA TYR A 157 12.11 36.42 7.27
C TYR A 157 11.91 35.74 8.63
N ASP A 158 12.27 36.44 9.71
CA ASP A 158 12.01 35.99 11.06
C ASP A 158 10.50 35.95 11.34
N VAL A 159 10.07 35.08 12.30
CA VAL A 159 8.65 34.97 12.65
C VAL A 159 8.03 36.34 12.97
N LYS A 160 6.87 36.62 12.39
CA LYS A 160 6.13 37.89 12.53
C LYS A 160 4.77 37.67 13.15
N VAL A 161 4.36 38.58 14.01
CA VAL A 161 2.96 38.74 14.43
C VAL A 161 2.21 39.47 13.30
N ILE A 162 1.14 38.85 12.80
CA ILE A 162 0.34 39.42 11.69
C ILE A 162 -1.08 39.78 12.11
N GLY A 163 -1.49 39.45 13.33
CA GLY A 163 -2.83 39.77 13.85
C GLY A 163 -3.05 39.21 15.24
N GLU A 164 -4.26 39.43 15.74
CA GLU A 164 -4.78 38.90 17.00
C GLU A 164 -5.83 37.83 16.72
N THR A 165 -6.02 36.86 17.64
CA THR A 165 -6.98 35.76 17.47
C THR A 165 -7.40 35.17 18.80
N ASP A 166 -8.65 34.70 18.88
CA ASP A 166 -9.13 33.85 19.97
C ASP A 166 -8.94 32.35 19.68
N ARG A 167 -8.47 32.01 18.47
CA ARG A 167 -8.18 30.61 18.05
C ARG A 167 -6.84 30.16 18.55
N HIS A 168 -6.67 28.85 18.64
CA HIS A 168 -5.39 28.19 18.84
C HIS A 168 -5.20 27.11 17.76
N GLY A 169 -3.95 26.73 17.50
CA GLY A 169 -3.63 25.70 16.52
C GLY A 169 -2.48 26.08 15.59
N THR A 170 -2.29 25.26 14.57
CA THR A 170 -1.27 25.48 13.53
C THR A 170 -1.88 25.23 12.16
N THR A 171 -1.51 26.06 11.19
CA THR A 171 -1.76 25.81 9.76
C THR A 171 -0.42 25.76 9.04
N VAL A 172 -0.15 24.67 8.35
CA VAL A 172 1.02 24.50 7.48
C VAL A 172 0.52 24.36 6.05
N THR A 173 0.90 25.30 5.20
CA THR A 173 0.60 25.26 3.75
C THR A 173 1.92 25.09 2.99
N PHE A 174 1.98 24.15 2.06
CA PHE A 174 3.21 23.87 1.29
C PHE A 174 2.94 23.47 -0.15
N LEU A 175 3.84 23.85 -1.03
CA LEU A 175 3.85 23.49 -2.44
C LEU A 175 5.08 22.62 -2.74
N PRO A 176 4.91 21.36 -3.17
CA PRO A 176 6.03 20.46 -3.46
C PRO A 176 6.95 20.98 -4.57
N ASP A 177 8.24 20.65 -4.48
CA ASP A 177 9.23 21.02 -5.49
C ASP A 177 9.21 20.05 -6.68
N GLU A 178 8.77 20.51 -7.84
CA GLU A 178 8.71 19.74 -9.09
C GLU A 178 10.08 19.25 -9.58
N THR A 179 11.16 19.91 -9.17
CA THR A 179 12.53 19.47 -9.51
C THR A 179 12.94 18.21 -8.75
N ILE A 180 12.28 17.92 -7.62
CA ILE A 180 12.45 16.73 -6.80
C ILE A 180 11.42 15.67 -7.15
N PHE A 181 10.15 16.07 -7.23
CA PHE A 181 9.02 15.21 -7.62
C PHE A 181 8.79 15.25 -9.12
N SER A 182 9.78 14.83 -9.89
CA SER A 182 9.79 14.95 -11.36
C SER A 182 8.76 14.06 -12.08
N LEU A 183 8.22 13.03 -11.41
CA LEU A 183 7.23 12.14 -11.99
C LEU A 183 5.82 12.73 -11.90
N THR A 184 5.50 13.37 -10.79
CA THR A 184 4.22 14.04 -10.55
C THR A 184 4.28 14.88 -9.28
N THR A 185 3.59 16.01 -9.28
CA THR A 185 3.27 16.81 -8.09
C THR A 185 1.79 16.78 -7.77
N GLU A 186 1.00 15.99 -8.51
CA GLU A 186 -0.46 15.93 -8.37
C GLU A 186 -0.88 15.00 -7.23
N TYR A 187 -1.62 15.54 -6.26
CA TYR A 187 -2.19 14.77 -5.16
C TYR A 187 -3.45 14.03 -5.58
N LYS A 188 -3.60 12.80 -5.09
CA LYS A 188 -4.79 11.98 -5.29
C LYS A 188 -5.69 12.09 -4.06
N PHE A 189 -6.92 12.57 -4.27
CA PHE A 189 -7.92 12.69 -3.21
C PHE A 189 -8.15 11.35 -2.49
N ASP A 190 -8.39 10.27 -3.23
CA ASP A 190 -8.70 8.96 -2.67
C ASP A 190 -7.56 8.41 -1.77
N THR A 191 -6.31 8.67 -2.14
CA THR A 191 -5.13 8.24 -1.36
C THR A 191 -5.07 8.98 -0.01
N LEU A 192 -5.33 10.29 0.00
CA LEU A 192 -5.40 11.07 1.24
C LEU A 192 -6.63 10.70 2.06
N ALA A 193 -7.80 10.54 1.43
CA ALA A 193 -9.05 10.14 2.06
C ALA A 193 -8.92 8.80 2.79
N ALA A 194 -8.29 7.79 2.17
CA ALA A 194 -8.04 6.49 2.78
C ALA A 194 -7.20 6.61 4.07
N ARG A 195 -6.14 7.41 4.04
CA ARG A 195 -5.29 7.63 5.22
C ARG A 195 -6.00 8.39 6.34
N LEU A 196 -6.76 9.43 6.01
CA LEU A 196 -7.52 10.20 7.01
C LEU A 196 -8.63 9.36 7.65
N ARG A 197 -9.31 8.52 6.87
CA ARG A 197 -10.31 7.55 7.37
C ARG A 197 -9.68 6.57 8.36
N GLU A 198 -8.52 6.01 8.03
CA GLU A 198 -7.74 5.13 8.91
C GLU A 198 -7.39 5.83 10.23
N LEU A 199 -6.89 7.07 10.17
CA LEU A 199 -6.54 7.87 11.35
C LEU A 199 -7.77 8.22 12.22
N ALA A 200 -8.94 8.44 11.62
CA ALA A 200 -10.18 8.66 12.37
C ALA A 200 -10.58 7.43 13.19
N TYR A 201 -10.45 6.22 12.62
CA TYR A 201 -10.70 4.98 13.37
C TYR A 201 -9.67 4.71 14.47
N LEU A 202 -8.41 5.04 14.23
CA LEU A 202 -7.32 4.86 15.22
C LEU A 202 -7.39 5.87 16.37
N ASN A 203 -8.10 6.98 16.18
CA ASN A 203 -8.19 8.09 17.15
C ASN A 203 -9.64 8.51 17.33
N LYS A 204 -10.42 7.67 18.03
CA LYS A 204 -11.85 7.92 18.26
C LYS A 204 -12.12 9.32 18.82
N GLY A 205 -13.14 9.99 18.29
CA GLY A 205 -13.57 11.32 18.72
C GLY A 205 -12.83 12.48 18.06
N ILE A 206 -11.88 12.23 17.15
CA ILE A 206 -11.21 13.26 16.35
C ILE A 206 -11.92 13.38 15.00
N ARG A 207 -12.16 14.61 14.56
CA ARG A 207 -12.74 14.93 13.26
C ARG A 207 -11.63 15.30 12.30
N LEU A 208 -11.53 14.56 11.18
CA LEU A 208 -10.66 14.90 10.07
C LEU A 208 -11.51 15.25 8.85
N SER A 209 -11.12 16.28 8.11
CA SER A 209 -11.83 16.70 6.89
C SER A 209 -10.84 16.85 5.75
N LEU A 210 -11.22 16.42 4.55
CA LEU A 210 -10.45 16.59 3.32
C LEU A 210 -11.30 17.34 2.30
N THR A 211 -10.76 18.41 1.75
CA THR A 211 -11.42 19.21 0.70
C THR A 211 -10.48 19.33 -0.49
N ASP A 212 -11.02 19.16 -1.71
CA ASP A 212 -10.30 19.35 -2.97
C ASP A 212 -10.88 20.55 -3.71
N GLU A 213 -10.13 21.65 -3.78
CA GLU A 213 -10.54 22.89 -4.41
C GLU A 213 -10.17 22.97 -5.90
N ARG A 214 -9.56 21.93 -6.46
CA ARG A 214 -9.08 21.95 -7.85
C ARG A 214 -10.22 21.98 -8.87
N GLU A 215 -11.30 21.26 -8.60
CA GLU A 215 -12.47 21.21 -9.46
C GLU A 215 -13.73 21.58 -8.67
N GLU A 216 -14.46 22.57 -9.15
CA GLU A 216 -15.75 23.00 -8.61
C GLU A 216 -16.86 22.09 -9.19
N GLN A 217 -17.73 21.58 -8.33
CA GLN A 217 -18.87 20.75 -8.75
C GLN A 217 -19.96 21.63 -9.39
N GLU A 218 -20.94 21.00 -10.05
CA GLU A 218 -22.03 21.69 -10.75
C GLU A 218 -22.88 22.60 -9.83
N ASP A 219 -22.92 22.32 -8.53
CA ASP A 219 -23.63 23.10 -7.51
C ASP A 219 -22.78 24.22 -6.86
N GLY A 220 -21.55 24.42 -7.31
CA GLY A 220 -20.60 25.38 -6.78
C GLY A 220 -19.87 24.94 -5.51
N SER A 221 -20.04 23.69 -5.08
CA SER A 221 -19.29 23.10 -3.97
C SER A 221 -18.00 22.46 -4.44
N PHE A 222 -17.07 22.18 -3.49
CA PHE A 222 -15.89 21.39 -3.74
C PHE A 222 -16.09 19.96 -3.25
N LEU A 223 -15.33 19.02 -3.81
CA LEU A 223 -15.30 17.65 -3.31
C LEU A 223 -14.75 17.67 -1.87
N SER A 224 -15.58 17.26 -0.92
CA SER A 224 -15.22 17.25 0.50
C SER A 224 -15.73 16.00 1.19
N GLU A 225 -14.90 15.40 2.02
CA GLU A 225 -15.26 14.23 2.84
C GLU A 225 -14.82 14.45 4.29
N GLN A 226 -15.67 14.04 5.24
CA GLN A 226 -15.40 14.13 6.66
C GLN A 226 -15.29 12.73 7.26
N PHE A 227 -14.25 12.51 8.07
CA PHE A 227 -13.95 11.27 8.74
C PHE A 227 -14.06 11.46 10.25
N PHE A 228 -14.88 10.64 10.88
CA PHE A 228 -15.11 10.68 12.32
C PHE A 228 -15.56 9.28 12.79
N SER A 229 -15.06 8.82 13.92
CA SER A 229 -15.45 7.56 14.53
C SER A 229 -15.64 7.71 16.03
N GLU A 230 -16.79 7.24 16.53
CA GLU A 230 -17.06 7.11 17.96
C GLU A 230 -16.65 5.73 18.49
N GLY A 231 -16.81 4.70 17.68
CA GLY A 231 -16.51 3.32 18.04
C GLY A 231 -15.06 2.87 17.81
N GLY A 232 -14.24 3.72 17.17
CA GLY A 232 -12.81 3.47 16.99
C GLY A 232 -12.50 2.17 16.25
N LEU A 233 -11.66 1.30 16.84
CA LEU A 233 -11.22 0.06 16.19
C LEU A 233 -12.37 -0.92 15.91
N SER A 234 -13.44 -0.91 16.69
CA SER A 234 -14.61 -1.75 16.41
C SER A 234 -15.31 -1.35 15.12
N GLU A 235 -15.43 -0.04 14.85
CA GLU A 235 -15.95 0.47 13.58
C GLU A 235 -14.98 0.20 12.44
N PHE A 236 -13.68 0.27 12.70
CA PHE A 236 -12.67 -0.04 11.68
C PHE A 236 -12.75 -1.50 11.24
N VAL A 237 -12.88 -2.45 12.17
CA VAL A 237 -13.07 -3.87 11.83
C VAL A 237 -14.37 -4.07 11.04
N LYS A 238 -15.47 -3.41 11.44
CA LYS A 238 -16.74 -3.46 10.68
C LYS A 238 -16.59 -2.88 9.27
N TYR A 239 -15.83 -1.80 9.10
CA TYR A 239 -15.52 -1.23 7.79
C TYR A 239 -14.73 -2.22 6.92
N LEU A 240 -13.68 -2.84 7.47
CA LEU A 240 -12.87 -3.84 6.77
C LEU A 240 -13.67 -5.10 6.40
N ASP A 241 -14.61 -5.51 7.26
CA ASP A 241 -15.48 -6.67 7.07
C ASP A 241 -16.80 -6.34 6.37
N GLY A 242 -17.05 -5.09 6.05
CA GLY A 242 -18.33 -4.64 5.49
C GLY A 242 -18.82 -5.39 4.26
N MET A 243 -17.90 -6.10 3.57
CA MET A 243 -18.19 -6.95 2.40
C MET A 243 -18.13 -8.45 2.71
N ARG A 244 -18.03 -8.83 3.98
CA ARG A 244 -17.91 -10.23 4.42
C ARG A 244 -19.04 -10.58 5.37
N THR A 245 -19.51 -11.82 5.32
CA THR A 245 -20.52 -12.30 6.26
C THR A 245 -19.87 -12.57 7.62
N PRO A 246 -20.19 -11.79 8.66
CA PRO A 246 -19.61 -12.00 9.97
C PRO A 246 -20.19 -13.26 10.63
N LEU A 247 -19.36 -13.99 11.39
CA LEU A 247 -19.81 -15.15 12.20
C LEU A 247 -20.42 -14.73 13.54
N ILE A 248 -20.04 -13.58 14.05
CA ILE A 248 -20.52 -13.01 15.31
C ILE A 248 -21.04 -11.60 15.05
N PRO A 249 -22.08 -11.13 15.76
CA PRO A 249 -22.79 -9.90 15.42
C PRO A 249 -21.91 -8.65 15.57
N ASP A 250 -21.06 -8.62 16.60
CA ASP A 250 -20.20 -7.48 16.89
C ASP A 250 -18.74 -7.90 17.03
N PRO A 251 -17.78 -7.03 16.68
CA PRO A 251 -16.36 -7.28 16.92
C PRO A 251 -16.05 -7.45 18.40
N ILE A 252 -15.17 -8.37 18.73
CA ILE A 252 -14.62 -8.50 20.07
C ILE A 252 -13.62 -7.38 20.27
N TYR A 253 -13.88 -6.53 21.27
CA TYR A 253 -13.04 -5.37 21.58
C TYR A 253 -12.21 -5.62 22.83
N VAL A 254 -10.93 -5.29 22.76
CA VAL A 254 -9.93 -5.45 23.82
C VAL A 254 -9.28 -4.10 24.06
N GLU A 255 -9.38 -3.58 25.26
CA GLU A 255 -8.67 -2.35 25.67
C GLU A 255 -8.09 -2.55 27.06
N GLY A 256 -6.84 -2.15 27.25
CA GLY A 256 -6.20 -2.23 28.55
C GLY A 256 -4.76 -1.77 28.56
N ILE A 257 -4.26 -1.51 29.77
CA ILE A 257 -2.85 -1.18 29.98
C ILE A 257 -2.18 -2.39 30.62
N LYS A 258 -1.22 -3.00 29.93
CA LYS A 258 -0.44 -4.13 30.43
C LYS A 258 1.05 -3.78 30.41
N GLN A 259 1.70 -3.99 31.56
CA GLN A 259 3.13 -3.65 31.72
C GLN A 259 3.45 -2.19 31.35
N GLY A 260 2.51 -1.26 31.59
CA GLY A 260 2.64 0.15 31.22
C GLY A 260 2.38 0.47 29.75
N ILE A 261 2.03 -0.51 28.93
CA ILE A 261 1.76 -0.34 27.50
C ILE A 261 0.24 -0.36 27.26
N PRO A 262 -0.35 0.73 26.75
CA PRO A 262 -1.73 0.72 26.27
C PRO A 262 -1.86 -0.17 25.04
N VAL A 263 -2.78 -1.12 25.11
CA VAL A 263 -3.12 -2.06 24.03
C VAL A 263 -4.59 -1.88 23.72
N GLU A 264 -4.90 -1.63 22.49
CA GLU A 264 -6.25 -1.56 21.94
C GLU A 264 -6.33 -2.48 20.71
N LEU A 265 -7.36 -3.30 20.65
CA LEU A 265 -7.53 -4.22 19.55
C LEU A 265 -9.01 -4.50 19.35
N ALA A 266 -9.44 -4.65 18.11
CA ALA A 266 -10.73 -5.21 17.74
C ALA A 266 -10.53 -6.38 16.79
N LEU A 267 -11.37 -7.42 16.91
CA LEU A 267 -11.30 -8.58 16.03
C LEU A 267 -12.70 -9.14 15.76
N GLN A 268 -12.89 -9.68 14.56
CA GLN A 268 -14.11 -10.34 14.14
C GLN A 268 -13.79 -11.56 13.27
N TYR A 269 -14.58 -12.63 13.44
CA TYR A 269 -14.52 -13.78 12.55
C TYR A 269 -15.62 -13.69 11.50
N ASN A 270 -15.29 -14.08 10.27
CA ASN A 270 -16.17 -14.11 9.11
C ASN A 270 -16.09 -15.46 8.38
N GLU A 271 -16.93 -15.64 7.37
CA GLU A 271 -17.01 -16.90 6.62
C GLU A 271 -15.85 -17.11 5.62
N THR A 272 -15.01 -16.11 5.37
CA THR A 272 -13.90 -16.21 4.41
C THR A 272 -12.78 -17.13 4.90
N TYR A 273 -11.78 -17.36 4.04
CA TYR A 273 -10.64 -18.24 4.31
C TYR A 273 -9.34 -17.48 4.55
N THR A 274 -9.37 -16.15 4.47
CA THR A 274 -8.20 -15.30 4.56
C THR A 274 -8.03 -14.70 5.96
N GLU A 275 -6.78 -14.49 6.38
CA GLU A 275 -6.42 -13.66 7.54
C GLU A 275 -6.27 -12.22 7.07
N ASN A 276 -6.90 -11.27 7.76
CA ASN A 276 -6.82 -9.84 7.50
C ASN A 276 -6.46 -9.10 8.79
N VAL A 277 -5.17 -8.94 9.05
CA VAL A 277 -4.65 -8.31 10.28
C VAL A 277 -3.92 -7.03 9.96
N HIS A 278 -4.42 -5.92 10.49
CA HIS A 278 -3.80 -4.60 10.41
C HIS A 278 -3.20 -4.22 11.75
N SER A 279 -1.98 -3.69 11.74
CA SER A 279 -1.27 -3.41 12.98
C SER A 279 -0.64 -2.03 12.99
N TYR A 280 -0.74 -1.36 14.14
CA TYR A 280 -0.34 0.01 14.33
C TYR A 280 0.44 0.21 15.62
N VAL A 281 1.45 1.06 15.55
CA VAL A 281 2.24 1.52 16.71
C VAL A 281 2.25 3.05 16.69
N ASN A 282 1.66 3.69 17.70
CA ASN A 282 1.52 5.15 17.74
C ASN A 282 0.90 5.71 16.43
N ASN A 283 -0.14 5.06 15.92
CA ASN A 283 -0.83 5.34 14.65
C ASN A 283 -0.01 5.10 13.36
N ILE A 284 1.23 4.62 13.47
CA ILE A 284 2.05 4.24 12.33
C ILE A 284 1.66 2.83 11.89
N ASN A 285 1.36 2.64 10.61
CA ASN A 285 1.05 1.34 10.03
C ASN A 285 2.32 0.47 9.96
N THR A 286 2.31 -0.66 10.67
CA THR A 286 3.41 -1.63 10.69
C THR A 286 3.05 -2.84 9.83
N HIS A 287 3.04 -2.65 8.51
CA HIS A 287 2.56 -3.67 7.57
C HIS A 287 3.40 -4.97 7.57
N GLU A 288 4.65 -4.94 7.99
CA GLU A 288 5.48 -6.13 8.24
C GLU A 288 5.27 -6.73 9.65
N GLY A 289 4.34 -6.15 10.44
CA GLY A 289 4.01 -6.62 11.77
C GLY A 289 5.07 -6.28 12.83
N GLY A 290 5.48 -7.27 13.59
CA GLY A 290 6.44 -7.14 14.68
C GLY A 290 5.97 -7.81 15.97
N THR A 291 6.59 -7.42 17.09
CA THR A 291 6.37 -8.05 18.41
C THR A 291 4.93 -7.96 18.90
N HIS A 292 4.20 -6.88 18.60
CA HIS A 292 2.78 -6.73 18.97
C HIS A 292 1.89 -7.72 18.21
N VAL A 293 2.13 -7.96 16.92
CA VAL A 293 1.42 -8.97 16.13
C VAL A 293 1.77 -10.38 16.61
N ALA A 294 3.03 -10.63 16.92
CA ALA A 294 3.45 -11.91 17.49
C ALA A 294 2.78 -12.19 18.85
N GLY A 295 2.68 -11.17 19.71
CA GLY A 295 1.95 -11.23 20.99
C GLY A 295 0.46 -11.52 20.79
N PHE A 296 -0.17 -10.84 19.84
CA PHE A 296 -1.58 -11.09 19.46
C PHE A 296 -1.79 -12.52 18.99
N ARG A 297 -1.02 -13.00 18.01
CA ARG A 297 -1.14 -14.35 17.46
C ARG A 297 -0.94 -15.43 18.53
N ARG A 298 -0.01 -15.20 19.44
CA ARG A 298 0.25 -16.09 20.57
C ARG A 298 -0.91 -16.11 21.56
N GLY A 299 -1.38 -14.95 22.00
CA GLY A 299 -2.49 -14.79 22.95
C GLY A 299 -3.79 -15.37 22.39
N LEU A 300 -4.12 -15.06 21.13
CA LEU A 300 -5.30 -15.59 20.43
C LEU A 300 -5.27 -17.12 20.39
N THR A 301 -4.19 -17.70 19.87
CA THR A 301 -4.06 -19.16 19.72
C THR A 301 -4.13 -19.88 21.06
N ARG A 302 -3.42 -19.40 22.07
CA ARG A 302 -3.38 -19.98 23.42
C ARG A 302 -4.76 -19.96 24.06
N THR A 303 -5.47 -18.82 23.98
CA THR A 303 -6.76 -18.62 24.66
C THR A 303 -7.87 -19.43 24.00
N LEU A 304 -7.98 -19.39 22.66
CA LEU A 304 -8.98 -20.19 21.94
C LEU A 304 -8.76 -21.68 22.08
N LYS A 305 -7.48 -22.13 22.05
CA LYS A 305 -7.14 -23.54 22.24
C LYS A 305 -7.52 -24.01 23.65
N ALA A 306 -7.16 -23.27 24.68
CA ALA A 306 -7.51 -23.59 26.07
C ALA A 306 -9.04 -23.65 26.29
N TYR A 307 -9.79 -22.70 25.72
CA TYR A 307 -11.26 -22.72 25.76
C TYR A 307 -11.83 -23.95 25.03
N ALA A 308 -11.37 -24.24 23.82
CA ALA A 308 -11.86 -25.36 23.01
C ALA A 308 -11.58 -26.72 23.68
N GLU A 309 -10.44 -26.88 24.36
CA GLU A 309 -10.11 -28.06 25.15
C GLU A 309 -11.01 -28.17 26.40
N LYS A 310 -11.16 -27.08 27.18
CA LYS A 310 -11.99 -27.01 28.39
C LYS A 310 -13.47 -27.30 28.08
N SER A 311 -13.99 -26.74 27.00
CA SER A 311 -15.38 -26.93 26.56
C SER A 311 -15.65 -28.30 25.92
N GLY A 312 -14.61 -29.09 25.67
CA GLY A 312 -14.72 -30.42 25.07
C GLY A 312 -15.04 -30.43 23.57
N LEU A 313 -14.99 -29.30 22.90
CA LEU A 313 -15.29 -29.18 21.47
C LEU A 313 -14.30 -29.92 20.58
N LEU A 314 -13.08 -30.21 21.09
CA LEU A 314 -12.03 -30.91 20.34
C LEU A 314 -12.00 -32.44 20.57
N LYS A 315 -12.86 -33.01 21.41
CA LYS A 315 -12.80 -34.44 21.83
C LYS A 315 -12.84 -35.45 20.67
N ASN A 316 -13.49 -35.13 19.56
CA ASN A 316 -13.66 -36.01 18.41
C ASN A 316 -12.78 -35.64 17.21
N MET A 317 -11.83 -34.76 17.40
CA MET A 317 -11.01 -34.24 16.31
C MET A 317 -9.83 -35.19 16.03
N LYS A 318 -9.67 -35.55 14.74
CA LYS A 318 -8.59 -36.43 14.26
C LYS A 318 -7.43 -35.66 13.62
N VAL A 319 -7.58 -34.36 13.47
CA VAL A 319 -6.62 -33.47 12.80
C VAL A 319 -5.99 -32.57 13.85
N GLU A 320 -4.68 -32.39 13.77
CA GLU A 320 -3.97 -31.44 14.62
C GLU A 320 -4.29 -30.00 14.21
N ILE A 321 -4.62 -29.16 15.17
CA ILE A 321 -4.89 -27.73 14.97
C ILE A 321 -3.57 -26.97 15.11
N THR A 322 -3.25 -26.13 14.13
CA THR A 322 -2.09 -25.25 14.13
C THR A 322 -2.51 -23.80 14.44
N GLY A 323 -1.54 -22.92 14.71
CA GLY A 323 -1.80 -21.50 14.94
C GLY A 323 -2.52 -20.81 13.79
N ASP A 324 -2.27 -21.25 12.55
CA ASP A 324 -2.88 -20.68 11.34
C ASP A 324 -4.39 -20.95 11.26
N ASP A 325 -4.83 -22.12 11.73
CA ASP A 325 -6.26 -22.47 11.72
C ASP A 325 -7.09 -21.53 12.60
N PHE A 326 -6.47 -20.95 13.66
CA PHE A 326 -7.14 -19.95 14.52
C PHE A 326 -7.26 -18.57 13.86
N ARG A 327 -6.59 -18.33 12.73
CA ARG A 327 -6.57 -17.04 12.03
C ARG A 327 -7.33 -17.07 10.71
N GLU A 328 -7.81 -18.22 10.27
CA GLU A 328 -8.63 -18.32 9.06
C GLU A 328 -9.99 -17.63 9.26
N GLY A 329 -10.34 -16.70 8.36
CA GLY A 329 -11.54 -15.89 8.45
C GLY A 329 -11.50 -14.84 9.56
N LEU A 330 -10.31 -14.46 10.02
CA LEU A 330 -10.12 -13.45 11.05
C LEU A 330 -9.79 -12.09 10.43
N THR A 331 -10.56 -11.07 10.77
CA THR A 331 -10.19 -9.66 10.61
C THR A 331 -9.85 -9.08 11.97
N ALA A 332 -8.70 -8.43 12.10
CA ALA A 332 -8.28 -7.80 13.34
C ALA A 332 -7.49 -6.51 13.08
N VAL A 333 -7.70 -5.54 13.97
CA VAL A 333 -6.92 -4.29 14.02
C VAL A 333 -6.27 -4.20 15.39
N ILE A 334 -4.94 -4.05 15.41
CA ILE A 334 -4.13 -3.99 16.63
C ILE A 334 -3.47 -2.63 16.71
N SER A 335 -3.70 -1.88 17.78
CA SER A 335 -3.06 -0.59 18.06
C SER A 335 -2.38 -0.63 19.41
N VAL A 336 -1.10 -0.32 19.45
CA VAL A 336 -0.34 -0.19 20.69
C VAL A 336 0.26 1.20 20.80
N LYS A 337 0.33 1.73 22.02
CA LYS A 337 0.97 3.02 22.31
C LYS A 337 2.26 2.76 23.07
N VAL A 338 3.39 3.00 22.42
CA VAL A 338 4.73 2.72 22.94
C VAL A 338 5.50 4.02 23.09
N GLN A 339 6.09 4.27 24.26
CA GLN A 339 6.81 5.53 24.52
C GLN A 339 8.11 5.62 23.72
N GLU A 340 8.84 4.52 23.60
CA GLU A 340 10.11 4.43 22.85
C GLU A 340 10.05 3.26 21.87
N PRO A 341 9.31 3.39 20.75
CA PRO A 341 9.21 2.31 19.80
C PRO A 341 10.53 2.13 19.03
N GLN A 342 10.95 0.89 18.94
CA GLN A 342 12.13 0.46 18.18
C GLN A 342 11.64 -0.23 16.90
N PHE A 343 11.92 0.37 15.76
CA PHE A 343 11.54 -0.19 14.46
C PHE A 343 12.73 -0.79 13.74
N GLU A 344 12.48 -1.83 12.96
CA GLU A 344 13.44 -2.34 12.00
C GLU A 344 13.46 -1.38 10.77
N GLY A 345 14.42 -0.47 10.72
CA GLY A 345 14.60 0.48 9.62
C GLY A 345 13.84 1.81 9.74
N GLN A 346 14.19 2.74 8.84
CA GLN A 346 13.67 4.12 8.83
C GLN A 346 12.19 4.20 8.41
N THR A 347 11.71 3.26 7.62
CA THR A 347 10.33 3.19 7.13
C THR A 347 9.32 2.76 8.19
N LYS A 348 9.79 2.37 9.39
CA LYS A 348 8.97 2.02 10.57
C LYS A 348 7.95 0.88 10.32
N THR A 349 8.26 -0.03 9.41
CA THR A 349 7.35 -1.08 8.94
C THR A 349 7.15 -2.23 9.92
N LYS A 350 8.10 -2.45 10.84
CA LYS A 350 8.11 -3.57 11.78
C LYS A 350 8.60 -3.16 13.16
N LEU A 351 7.83 -3.52 14.22
CA LEU A 351 8.17 -3.23 15.60
C LEU A 351 9.10 -4.29 16.21
N GLY A 352 10.18 -3.84 16.86
CA GLY A 352 11.19 -4.69 17.49
C GLY A 352 11.11 -4.84 19.03
N ASN A 353 10.33 -4.00 19.73
CA ASN A 353 10.24 -3.99 21.20
C ASN A 353 9.76 -5.32 21.79
N ASN A 354 10.61 -6.08 22.45
CA ASN A 354 10.26 -7.40 23.00
C ASN A 354 9.21 -7.36 24.13
N GLU A 355 9.20 -6.33 24.95
CA GLU A 355 8.24 -6.13 26.05
C GLU A 355 6.80 -6.02 25.56
N VAL A 356 6.59 -5.50 24.35
CA VAL A 356 5.26 -5.32 23.75
C VAL A 356 4.60 -6.67 23.46
N MET A 357 5.38 -7.70 23.09
CA MET A 357 4.85 -9.04 22.85
C MET A 357 4.15 -9.59 24.09
N GLY A 358 4.77 -9.46 25.25
CA GLY A 358 4.20 -9.94 26.51
C GLY A 358 2.94 -9.16 26.93
N ALA A 359 2.98 -7.84 26.78
CA ALA A 359 1.84 -6.98 27.11
C ALA A 359 0.59 -7.32 26.28
N VAL A 360 0.76 -7.49 24.95
CA VAL A 360 -0.35 -7.85 24.05
C VAL A 360 -0.84 -9.28 24.31
N ASP A 361 0.05 -10.27 24.50
CA ASP A 361 -0.34 -11.65 24.83
C ASP A 361 -1.21 -11.72 26.10
N VAL A 362 -0.85 -10.97 27.15
CA VAL A 362 -1.62 -10.92 28.40
C VAL A 362 -2.98 -10.23 28.18
N ALA A 363 -2.99 -9.07 27.50
CA ALA A 363 -4.23 -8.33 27.25
C ALA A 363 -5.25 -9.17 26.48
N VAL A 364 -4.80 -9.80 25.40
CA VAL A 364 -5.64 -10.69 24.58
C VAL A 364 -6.11 -11.89 25.41
N GLY A 365 -5.21 -12.53 26.15
CA GLY A 365 -5.54 -13.71 26.94
C GLY A 365 -6.63 -13.49 27.98
N GLU A 366 -6.56 -12.37 28.71
CA GLU A 366 -7.53 -12.03 29.74
C GLU A 366 -8.91 -11.66 29.15
N ILE A 367 -8.92 -10.69 28.23
CA ILE A 367 -10.20 -10.14 27.74
C ILE A 367 -10.91 -11.10 26.80
N LEU A 368 -10.18 -11.74 25.87
CA LEU A 368 -10.75 -12.76 25.00
C LEU A 368 -11.22 -13.98 25.81
N GLY A 369 -10.45 -14.38 26.84
CA GLY A 369 -10.85 -15.47 27.72
C GLY A 369 -12.19 -15.22 28.43
N ASN A 370 -12.37 -14.02 28.99
CA ASN A 370 -13.63 -13.59 29.61
C ASN A 370 -14.78 -13.57 28.58
N TYR A 371 -14.54 -12.97 27.42
CA TYR A 371 -15.53 -12.92 26.35
C TYR A 371 -16.05 -14.31 25.96
N LEU A 372 -15.14 -15.28 25.75
CA LEU A 372 -15.50 -16.64 25.36
C LEU A 372 -16.34 -17.36 26.44
N GLU A 373 -16.09 -17.11 27.73
CA GLU A 373 -16.86 -17.67 28.84
C GLU A 373 -18.22 -17.00 28.97
N GLU A 374 -18.31 -15.71 28.72
CA GLU A 374 -19.57 -14.94 28.77
C GLU A 374 -20.47 -15.20 27.56
N ASN A 375 -19.86 -15.52 26.38
CA ASN A 375 -20.56 -15.70 25.11
C ASN A 375 -20.36 -17.12 24.51
N PRO A 376 -20.86 -18.20 25.18
CA PRO A 376 -20.55 -19.58 24.78
C PRO A 376 -21.11 -19.99 23.41
N ARG A 377 -22.16 -19.31 22.91
CA ARG A 377 -22.70 -19.54 21.57
C ARG A 377 -21.74 -19.05 20.50
N GLU A 378 -21.24 -17.83 20.63
CA GLU A 378 -20.30 -17.21 19.72
C GLU A 378 -18.94 -17.90 19.80
N ALA A 379 -18.48 -18.24 21.01
CA ALA A 379 -17.27 -19.03 21.21
C ALA A 379 -17.33 -20.38 20.46
N LYS A 380 -18.48 -21.05 20.48
CA LYS A 380 -18.70 -22.30 19.73
C LYS A 380 -18.65 -22.07 18.22
N MET A 381 -19.20 -20.96 17.72
CA MET A 381 -19.14 -20.62 16.29
C MET A 381 -17.69 -20.40 15.86
N ILE A 382 -16.91 -19.63 16.61
CA ILE A 382 -15.48 -19.40 16.36
C ILE A 382 -14.70 -20.72 16.38
N VAL A 383 -14.87 -21.57 17.40
CA VAL A 383 -14.15 -22.85 17.49
C VAL A 383 -14.54 -23.79 16.34
N ASN A 384 -15.82 -23.81 15.93
CA ASN A 384 -16.24 -24.60 14.76
C ASN A 384 -15.57 -24.12 13.46
N LYS A 385 -15.39 -22.81 13.29
CA LYS A 385 -14.64 -22.25 12.15
C LYS A 385 -13.19 -22.74 12.18
N VAL A 386 -12.52 -22.72 13.34
CA VAL A 386 -11.15 -23.26 13.51
C VAL A 386 -11.06 -24.73 13.16
N ILE A 387 -12.05 -25.55 13.59
CA ILE A 387 -12.11 -26.98 13.25
C ILE A 387 -12.27 -27.19 11.75
N LEU A 388 -13.13 -26.38 11.10
CA LEU A 388 -13.31 -26.41 9.64
C LEU A 388 -12.01 -26.05 8.91
N ALA A 389 -11.33 -25.00 9.36
CA ALA A 389 -10.03 -24.57 8.81
C ALA A 389 -8.97 -25.67 8.91
N ALA A 390 -8.81 -26.28 10.09
CA ALA A 390 -7.87 -27.38 10.29
C ALA A 390 -8.17 -28.59 9.37
N THR A 391 -9.46 -28.90 9.20
CA THR A 391 -9.89 -30.00 8.32
C THR A 391 -9.62 -29.68 6.85
N ALA A 392 -9.92 -28.44 6.42
CA ALA A 392 -9.66 -27.98 5.06
C ALA A 392 -8.14 -27.96 4.75
N ARG A 393 -7.32 -27.46 5.68
CA ARG A 393 -5.86 -27.47 5.57
C ARG A 393 -5.29 -28.89 5.46
N ALA A 394 -5.78 -29.84 6.26
CA ALA A 394 -5.36 -31.23 6.17
C ALA A 394 -5.71 -31.86 4.81
N ALA A 395 -6.88 -31.53 4.25
CA ALA A 395 -7.27 -31.95 2.91
C ALA A 395 -6.38 -31.32 1.83
N ALA A 396 -6.08 -30.01 1.94
CA ALA A 396 -5.20 -29.29 1.02
C ALA A 396 -3.77 -29.86 1.05
N ARG A 397 -3.23 -30.15 2.24
CA ARG A 397 -1.92 -30.79 2.38
C ARG A 397 -1.88 -32.17 1.69
N LYS A 398 -2.89 -32.99 1.90
CA LYS A 398 -2.99 -34.30 1.24
C LYS A 398 -3.06 -34.16 -0.28
N ALA A 399 -3.78 -33.18 -0.79
CA ALA A 399 -3.84 -32.88 -2.22
C ALA A 399 -2.47 -32.44 -2.77
N ARG A 400 -1.75 -31.56 -2.07
CA ARG A 400 -0.37 -31.14 -2.43
C ARG A 400 0.60 -32.34 -2.47
N GLU A 401 0.59 -33.19 -1.44
CA GLU A 401 1.44 -34.37 -1.39
C GLU A 401 1.18 -35.33 -2.56
N MET A 402 -0.08 -35.52 -2.96
CA MET A 402 -0.42 -36.33 -4.13
C MET A 402 0.10 -35.72 -5.44
N VAL A 403 0.04 -34.38 -5.57
CA VAL A 403 0.59 -33.67 -6.75
C VAL A 403 2.11 -33.75 -6.78
N GLN A 404 2.79 -33.54 -5.64
CA GLN A 404 4.25 -33.66 -5.55
C GLN A 404 4.74 -35.07 -5.85
N ARG A 405 4.06 -36.13 -5.35
CA ARG A 405 4.42 -37.53 -5.69
C ARG A 405 4.27 -37.81 -7.18
N LYS A 406 3.27 -37.23 -7.86
CA LYS A 406 3.11 -37.34 -9.33
C LYS A 406 4.21 -36.61 -10.09
N SER A 407 4.70 -35.46 -9.58
CA SER A 407 5.78 -34.70 -10.24
C SER A 407 7.16 -35.33 -10.06
N VAL A 408 7.41 -36.00 -8.95
CA VAL A 408 8.67 -36.73 -8.69
C VAL A 408 8.81 -37.99 -9.57
N MET A 409 7.69 -38.62 -9.96
CA MET A 409 7.68 -39.75 -10.89
C MET A 409 7.66 -39.34 -12.38
N GLY A 410 7.39 -38.07 -12.68
CA GLY A 410 7.25 -37.51 -14.04
C GLY A 410 8.18 -36.36 -14.32
N GLY A 411 9.48 -36.45 -13.98
CA GLY A 411 10.49 -35.43 -14.33
C GLY A 411 10.12 -33.99 -13.90
N SER A 412 10.88 -33.39 -12.99
CA SER A 412 10.71 -32.01 -12.51
C SER A 412 10.93 -30.98 -13.64
N GLY A 413 9.98 -30.87 -14.58
CA GLY A 413 10.02 -29.91 -15.68
C GLY A 413 9.20 -28.68 -15.39
N LEU A 414 9.68 -27.53 -15.87
CA LEU A 414 8.91 -26.29 -15.98
C LEU A 414 7.59 -26.55 -16.72
N PRO A 415 6.53 -25.74 -16.52
CA PRO A 415 5.26 -25.94 -17.23
C PRO A 415 5.49 -26.07 -18.73
N GLY A 416 4.90 -27.07 -19.37
CA GLY A 416 5.10 -27.34 -20.80
C GLY A 416 4.68 -26.17 -21.71
N LYS A 417 3.88 -25.25 -21.17
CA LYS A 417 3.48 -24.02 -21.87
C LYS A 417 4.48 -22.87 -21.71
N LEU A 418 5.37 -22.91 -20.72
CA LEU A 418 6.35 -21.84 -20.46
C LEU A 418 7.39 -21.84 -21.60
N ALA A 419 7.50 -20.72 -22.28
CA ALA A 419 8.66 -20.45 -23.13
C ALA A 419 9.68 -19.65 -22.29
N ASP A 420 10.62 -20.36 -21.70
CA ASP A 420 11.59 -19.79 -20.77
C ASP A 420 12.66 -18.94 -21.47
N CYS A 421 13.38 -18.10 -20.71
CA CYS A 421 14.54 -17.35 -21.18
C CYS A 421 15.85 -18.09 -20.89
N ALA A 422 16.91 -17.67 -21.57
CA ALA A 422 18.22 -18.32 -21.48
C ALA A 422 19.07 -17.83 -20.29
N ASN A 423 18.82 -16.60 -19.80
CA ASN A 423 19.52 -16.02 -18.67
C ASN A 423 19.01 -16.60 -17.36
N ASN A 424 19.90 -16.81 -16.39
CA ASN A 424 19.60 -17.35 -15.06
C ASN A 424 19.67 -16.31 -13.94
N ASP A 425 20.03 -15.05 -14.25
CA ASP A 425 20.02 -13.96 -13.29
C ASP A 425 18.61 -13.38 -13.16
N PRO A 426 17.90 -13.59 -12.03
CA PRO A 426 16.53 -13.11 -11.87
C PRO A 426 16.37 -11.61 -12.05
N ALA A 427 17.39 -10.82 -11.72
CA ALA A 427 17.36 -9.36 -11.83
C ALA A 427 17.29 -8.87 -13.28
N GLN A 428 17.75 -9.70 -14.23
CA GLN A 428 17.74 -9.41 -15.66
C GLN A 428 16.60 -10.10 -16.40
N CYS A 429 15.86 -11.00 -15.72
CA CYS A 429 14.83 -11.82 -16.33
C CYS A 429 13.43 -11.27 -16.09
N GLU A 430 12.60 -11.38 -17.11
CA GLU A 430 11.21 -10.94 -17.13
C GLU A 430 10.29 -12.10 -17.49
N LEU A 431 9.16 -12.24 -16.77
CA LEU A 431 8.10 -13.19 -17.10
C LEU A 431 6.86 -12.43 -17.57
N TYR A 432 6.39 -12.70 -18.78
CA TYR A 432 5.13 -12.20 -19.29
C TYR A 432 4.03 -13.23 -19.08
N LEU A 433 3.01 -12.86 -18.33
CA LEU A 433 1.74 -13.59 -18.19
C LEU A 433 0.81 -13.09 -19.28
N VAL A 434 0.57 -13.91 -20.31
CA VAL A 434 -0.09 -13.49 -21.54
C VAL A 434 -1.47 -14.15 -21.66
N GLU A 435 -2.49 -13.39 -22.00
CA GLU A 435 -3.83 -13.90 -22.24
C GLU A 435 -3.89 -14.74 -23.51
N GLY A 436 -4.22 -16.02 -23.33
CA GLY A 436 -4.48 -16.95 -24.42
C GLY A 436 -3.25 -17.48 -25.18
N ASP A 437 -3.46 -18.59 -25.88
CA ASP A 437 -2.40 -19.25 -26.64
C ASP A 437 -2.05 -18.47 -27.93
N SER A 438 -2.97 -17.70 -28.51
CA SER A 438 -2.77 -16.90 -29.74
C SER A 438 -1.78 -15.76 -29.50
N ALA A 439 -2.10 -14.86 -28.56
CA ALA A 439 -1.21 -13.77 -28.17
C ALA A 439 0.11 -14.29 -27.58
N GLY A 440 0.05 -15.40 -26.80
CA GLY A 440 1.22 -16.11 -26.32
C GLY A 440 2.14 -16.62 -27.44
N GLY A 441 1.58 -17.06 -28.55
CA GLY A 441 2.33 -17.46 -29.74
C GLY A 441 3.07 -16.30 -30.39
N THR A 442 2.39 -15.17 -30.57
CA THR A 442 2.97 -13.93 -31.12
C THR A 442 4.07 -13.40 -30.19
N ALA A 443 3.81 -13.35 -28.87
CA ALA A 443 4.78 -12.93 -27.89
C ALA A 443 6.04 -13.82 -27.85
N LYS A 444 5.90 -15.15 -27.98
CA LYS A 444 7.02 -16.09 -28.09
C LYS A 444 7.90 -15.84 -29.31
N GLN A 445 7.33 -15.37 -30.42
CA GLN A 445 8.07 -15.03 -31.63
C GLN A 445 8.80 -13.68 -31.49
N GLY A 446 8.13 -12.66 -30.91
CA GLY A 446 8.63 -11.30 -30.82
C GLY A 446 9.61 -11.04 -29.67
N ARG A 447 9.64 -11.88 -28.62
CA ARG A 447 10.41 -11.67 -27.42
C ARG A 447 11.94 -11.68 -27.60
N ASP A 448 12.66 -11.05 -26.70
CA ASP A 448 14.07 -11.36 -26.47
C ASP A 448 14.19 -12.71 -25.71
N ARG A 449 14.67 -13.74 -26.41
CA ARG A 449 14.82 -15.08 -25.85
C ARG A 449 15.88 -15.18 -24.77
N HIS A 450 16.73 -14.18 -24.65
CA HIS A 450 17.79 -14.17 -23.63
C HIS A 450 17.23 -13.81 -22.24
N THR A 451 16.37 -12.81 -22.17
CA THR A 451 15.91 -12.23 -20.90
C THR A 451 14.40 -12.36 -20.66
N GLN A 452 13.60 -12.65 -21.70
CA GLN A 452 12.14 -12.66 -21.59
C GLN A 452 11.54 -14.07 -21.71
N ALA A 453 10.77 -14.45 -20.69
CA ALA A 453 9.97 -15.69 -20.66
C ALA A 453 8.49 -15.37 -20.90
N ILE A 454 7.76 -16.31 -21.54
CA ILE A 454 6.33 -16.17 -21.83
C ILE A 454 5.56 -17.36 -21.24
N LEU A 455 4.57 -17.06 -20.41
CA LEU A 455 3.60 -18.03 -19.88
C LEU A 455 2.19 -17.65 -20.39
N PRO A 456 1.64 -18.34 -21.39
CA PRO A 456 0.25 -18.14 -21.79
C PRO A 456 -0.70 -18.72 -20.74
N LEU A 457 -1.73 -17.94 -20.38
CA LEU A 457 -2.82 -18.35 -19.48
C LEU A 457 -4.05 -18.71 -20.31
N ARG A 458 -4.74 -19.80 -19.98
CA ARG A 458 -5.96 -20.22 -20.69
C ARG A 458 -7.19 -19.52 -20.12
N GLY A 459 -7.44 -18.28 -20.59
CA GLY A 459 -8.63 -17.51 -20.21
C GLY A 459 -8.62 -17.09 -18.74
N LYS A 460 -9.81 -16.96 -18.16
CA LYS A 460 -10.01 -16.48 -16.79
C LYS A 460 -9.50 -17.51 -15.78
N ILE A 461 -8.55 -17.11 -14.95
CA ILE A 461 -8.06 -17.94 -13.85
C ILE A 461 -9.10 -18.02 -12.72
N LEU A 462 -8.91 -18.96 -11.79
CA LEU A 462 -9.76 -19.12 -10.63
C LEU A 462 -9.80 -17.82 -9.80
N ASN A 463 -11.01 -17.36 -9.45
CA ASN A 463 -11.17 -16.28 -8.48
C ASN A 463 -10.82 -16.80 -7.07
N VAL A 464 -9.64 -16.43 -6.59
CA VAL A 464 -9.11 -16.90 -5.31
C VAL A 464 -9.77 -16.23 -4.09
N GLU A 465 -10.48 -15.13 -4.27
CA GLU A 465 -11.26 -14.48 -3.20
C GLU A 465 -12.39 -15.38 -2.71
N LYS A 466 -12.99 -16.16 -3.63
CA LYS A 466 -14.13 -17.07 -3.35
C LYS A 466 -13.74 -18.54 -3.17
N ALA A 467 -12.52 -18.90 -3.55
CA ALA A 467 -12.13 -20.30 -3.64
C ALA A 467 -11.54 -20.81 -2.32
N MET A 468 -11.94 -22.01 -1.93
CA MET A 468 -11.25 -22.73 -0.85
C MET A 468 -9.79 -23.00 -1.22
N GLU A 469 -8.89 -22.93 -0.25
CA GLU A 469 -7.44 -23.05 -0.45
C GLU A 469 -7.02 -24.30 -1.27
N HIS A 470 -7.62 -25.48 -0.99
CA HIS A 470 -7.29 -26.70 -1.74
C HIS A 470 -7.59 -26.60 -3.24
N LYS A 471 -8.66 -25.87 -3.65
CA LYS A 471 -9.02 -25.67 -5.06
C LYS A 471 -8.01 -24.77 -5.78
N ILE A 472 -7.40 -23.84 -5.04
CA ILE A 472 -6.38 -22.95 -5.58
C ILE A 472 -5.16 -23.77 -6.01
N TYR A 473 -4.71 -24.71 -5.16
CA TYR A 473 -3.59 -25.60 -5.48
C TYR A 473 -3.96 -26.73 -6.46
N GLU A 474 -5.22 -27.01 -6.69
CA GLU A 474 -5.68 -27.93 -7.74
C GLU A 474 -5.78 -27.26 -9.12
N ASN A 475 -5.90 -25.93 -9.18
CA ASN A 475 -6.01 -25.18 -10.42
C ASN A 475 -4.68 -25.21 -11.20
N GLU A 476 -4.73 -25.67 -12.48
CA GLU A 476 -3.53 -25.84 -13.30
C GLU A 476 -2.84 -24.52 -13.65
N GLU A 477 -3.58 -23.44 -13.93
CA GLU A 477 -2.99 -22.16 -14.29
C GLU A 477 -2.24 -21.54 -13.09
N ILE A 478 -2.82 -21.67 -11.88
CA ILE A 478 -2.16 -21.23 -10.64
C ILE A 478 -0.91 -22.06 -10.36
N LYS A 479 -0.96 -23.39 -10.51
CA LYS A 479 0.23 -24.25 -10.39
C LYS A 479 1.32 -23.85 -11.39
N ASN A 480 0.95 -23.57 -12.62
CA ASN A 480 1.87 -23.15 -13.66
C ASN A 480 2.56 -21.82 -13.28
N MET A 481 1.82 -20.86 -12.67
CA MET A 481 2.41 -19.61 -12.18
C MET A 481 3.40 -19.85 -11.05
N PHE A 482 3.05 -20.63 -10.01
CA PHE A 482 3.99 -20.99 -8.93
C PHE A 482 5.26 -21.65 -9.46
N THR A 483 5.09 -22.62 -10.36
CA THR A 483 6.21 -23.38 -10.93
C THR A 483 7.09 -22.51 -11.84
N ALA A 484 6.48 -21.66 -12.67
CA ALA A 484 7.20 -20.75 -13.55
C ALA A 484 8.01 -19.70 -12.76
N LEU A 485 7.39 -19.12 -11.73
CA LEU A 485 8.05 -18.15 -10.85
C LEU A 485 9.14 -18.77 -9.98
N GLY A 486 9.06 -20.08 -9.70
CA GLY A 486 10.00 -20.77 -8.83
C GLY A 486 9.75 -20.53 -7.34
N VAL A 487 8.58 -19.98 -6.99
CA VAL A 487 8.22 -19.68 -5.59
C VAL A 487 7.34 -20.76 -4.99
N SER A 488 7.33 -20.82 -3.66
CA SER A 488 6.47 -21.71 -2.88
C SER A 488 5.93 -20.97 -1.66
N ILE A 489 4.81 -21.42 -1.12
CA ILE A 489 4.28 -20.91 0.14
C ILE A 489 4.87 -21.74 1.29
N GLY A 490 5.32 -21.04 2.33
CA GLY A 490 5.92 -21.56 3.54
C GLY A 490 7.42 -21.34 3.62
N THR A 491 7.85 -20.60 4.63
CA THR A 491 9.23 -20.48 5.08
C THR A 491 9.41 -21.22 6.40
N PRO A 492 10.64 -21.43 6.91
CA PRO A 492 10.86 -22.02 8.22
C PRO A 492 10.20 -21.21 9.36
N GLU A 493 10.08 -19.90 9.19
CA GLU A 493 9.57 -18.95 10.19
C GLU A 493 8.05 -18.79 10.09
N ASP A 494 7.48 -18.84 8.88
CA ASP A 494 6.05 -18.64 8.64
C ASP A 494 5.55 -19.58 7.53
N ALA A 495 4.60 -20.44 7.88
CA ALA A 495 4.02 -21.42 6.95
C ALA A 495 3.18 -20.79 5.81
N LYS A 496 2.78 -19.51 5.93
CA LYS A 496 2.01 -18.76 4.93
C LYS A 496 2.85 -17.78 4.12
N ALA A 497 4.05 -17.42 4.60
CA ALA A 497 4.93 -16.49 3.88
C ALA A 497 5.40 -17.08 2.54
N LEU A 498 5.60 -16.20 1.57
CA LEU A 498 6.11 -16.58 0.25
C LEU A 498 7.62 -16.83 0.34
N ASN A 499 8.06 -18.02 -0.07
CA ASN A 499 9.48 -18.32 -0.18
C ASN A 499 10.02 -17.82 -1.53
N LEU A 500 10.84 -16.77 -1.48
CA LEU A 500 11.42 -16.10 -2.64
C LEU A 500 12.83 -16.59 -3.02
N GLU A 501 13.43 -17.54 -2.26
CA GLU A 501 14.81 -17.99 -2.48
C GLU A 501 15.07 -18.47 -3.92
N LYS A 502 14.04 -19.01 -4.56
CA LYS A 502 14.11 -19.55 -5.92
C LYS A 502 13.35 -18.72 -6.94
N LEU A 503 13.03 -17.47 -6.60
CA LEU A 503 12.37 -16.56 -7.55
C LEU A 503 13.24 -16.40 -8.81
N ARG A 504 12.61 -16.62 -9.97
CA ARG A 504 13.32 -16.68 -11.27
C ARG A 504 13.27 -15.38 -12.06
N TYR A 505 12.35 -14.48 -11.73
CA TYR A 505 12.12 -13.24 -12.49
C TYR A 505 11.84 -12.09 -11.53
N HIS A 506 12.62 -11.01 -11.59
CA HIS A 506 12.36 -9.80 -10.82
C HIS A 506 11.46 -8.80 -11.59
N LYS A 507 10.92 -9.22 -12.73
CA LYS A 507 9.90 -8.45 -13.43
C LYS A 507 8.84 -9.42 -13.96
N ILE A 508 7.61 -9.24 -13.45
CA ILE A 508 6.45 -10.06 -13.80
C ILE A 508 5.45 -9.13 -14.48
N VAL A 509 5.23 -9.31 -15.76
CA VAL A 509 4.43 -8.42 -16.60
C VAL A 509 3.12 -9.08 -16.96
N ILE A 510 2.01 -8.50 -16.52
CA ILE A 510 0.66 -8.90 -16.91
C ILE A 510 0.36 -8.25 -18.26
N MET A 511 0.09 -9.05 -19.27
CA MET A 511 -0.16 -8.61 -20.64
C MET A 511 -1.45 -9.25 -21.16
N THR A 512 -2.54 -8.49 -21.12
CA THR A 512 -3.90 -8.89 -21.50
C THR A 512 -4.42 -8.02 -22.64
N ASP A 513 -5.48 -8.46 -23.30
CA ASP A 513 -6.18 -7.69 -24.30
C ASP A 513 -6.78 -6.39 -23.73
N ALA A 514 -6.94 -5.37 -24.56
CA ALA A 514 -7.47 -4.07 -24.15
C ALA A 514 -9.01 -4.04 -24.14
N ASP A 515 -9.63 -5.13 -23.75
CA ASP A 515 -11.08 -5.28 -23.67
C ASP A 515 -11.56 -5.57 -22.22
N VAL A 516 -12.86 -5.76 -22.04
CA VAL A 516 -13.46 -6.03 -20.74
C VAL A 516 -13.04 -7.39 -20.16
N ASP A 517 -12.79 -8.38 -21.00
CA ASP A 517 -12.33 -9.71 -20.57
C ASP A 517 -10.87 -9.67 -20.12
N GLY A 518 -10.00 -8.97 -20.86
CA GLY A 518 -8.61 -8.76 -20.47
C GLY A 518 -8.49 -7.96 -19.18
N SER A 519 -9.32 -6.95 -18.97
CA SER A 519 -9.40 -6.20 -17.71
C SER A 519 -9.82 -7.10 -16.54
N HIS A 520 -10.77 -8.02 -16.77
CA HIS A 520 -11.18 -9.00 -15.77
C HIS A 520 -10.07 -10.01 -15.45
N ILE A 521 -9.35 -10.51 -16.46
CA ILE A 521 -8.21 -11.41 -16.28
C ILE A 521 -7.10 -10.72 -15.46
N THR A 522 -6.77 -9.47 -15.80
CA THR A 522 -5.84 -8.65 -15.03
C THR A 522 -6.26 -8.55 -13.56
N THR A 523 -7.55 -8.27 -13.29
CA THR A 523 -8.08 -8.18 -11.92
C THR A 523 -7.97 -9.51 -11.18
N LEU A 524 -8.26 -10.64 -11.83
CA LEU A 524 -8.10 -11.99 -11.23
C LEU A 524 -6.64 -12.28 -10.88
N ILE A 525 -5.70 -11.94 -11.76
CA ILE A 525 -4.26 -12.12 -11.52
C ILE A 525 -3.79 -11.22 -10.37
N LEU A 526 -4.23 -9.95 -10.33
CA LEU A 526 -3.91 -9.03 -9.24
C LEU A 526 -4.48 -9.50 -7.91
N THR A 527 -5.73 -10.03 -7.90
CA THR A 527 -6.34 -10.64 -6.72
C THR A 527 -5.48 -11.79 -6.20
N PHE A 528 -5.02 -12.66 -7.12
CA PHE A 528 -4.14 -13.77 -6.76
C PHE A 528 -2.80 -13.30 -6.18
N PHE A 529 -2.14 -12.32 -6.79
CA PHE A 529 -0.91 -11.76 -6.26
C PHE A 529 -1.12 -11.08 -4.91
N PHE A 530 -2.17 -10.27 -4.76
CA PHE A 530 -2.46 -9.59 -3.51
C PHE A 530 -2.73 -10.56 -2.35
N ARG A 531 -3.44 -11.70 -2.61
CA ARG A 531 -3.81 -12.67 -1.57
C ARG A 531 -2.73 -13.70 -1.25
N TYR A 532 -1.92 -14.10 -2.23
CA TYR A 532 -1.00 -15.25 -2.11
C TYR A 532 0.47 -14.94 -2.38
N MET A 533 0.77 -13.79 -2.95
CA MET A 533 2.13 -13.38 -3.34
C MET A 533 2.32 -11.88 -3.14
N LYS A 534 1.81 -11.34 -2.02
CA LYS A 534 1.81 -9.90 -1.72
C LYS A 534 3.22 -9.31 -1.75
N GLU A 535 4.20 -10.07 -1.28
CA GLU A 535 5.60 -9.70 -1.25
C GLU A 535 6.15 -9.37 -2.66
N LEU A 536 5.67 -10.04 -3.72
CA LEU A 536 6.09 -9.70 -5.09
C LEU A 536 5.64 -8.30 -5.51
N VAL A 537 4.48 -7.84 -5.02
CA VAL A 537 3.98 -6.49 -5.26
C VAL A 537 4.75 -5.49 -4.40
N GLU A 538 4.98 -5.79 -3.13
CA GLU A 538 5.72 -4.95 -2.18
C GLU A 538 7.17 -4.73 -2.61
N PHE A 539 7.84 -5.75 -3.16
CA PHE A 539 9.18 -5.62 -3.75
C PHE A 539 9.19 -4.96 -5.14
N GLY A 540 8.03 -4.59 -5.68
CA GLY A 540 7.92 -3.89 -6.95
C GLY A 540 8.20 -4.74 -8.19
N TYR A 541 7.99 -6.06 -8.11
CA TYR A 541 8.25 -6.98 -9.23
C TYR A 541 7.08 -7.13 -10.20
N VAL A 542 5.88 -6.63 -9.86
CA VAL A 542 4.66 -6.80 -10.67
C VAL A 542 4.38 -5.56 -11.52
N TYR A 543 4.14 -5.77 -12.81
CA TYR A 543 3.87 -4.73 -13.79
C TYR A 543 2.68 -5.09 -14.66
N ILE A 544 2.01 -4.06 -15.22
CA ILE A 544 0.99 -4.20 -16.26
C ILE A 544 1.55 -3.57 -17.54
N ALA A 545 1.53 -4.33 -18.64
CA ALA A 545 1.89 -3.82 -19.95
C ALA A 545 0.81 -2.88 -20.47
N ALA A 546 1.23 -1.82 -21.16
CA ALA A 546 0.35 -0.85 -21.79
C ALA A 546 0.56 -0.87 -23.32
N PRO A 547 -0.04 -1.82 -24.05
CA PRO A 547 0.02 -1.84 -25.51
C PRO A 547 -0.71 -0.62 -26.09
N PRO A 548 -0.35 -0.14 -27.31
CA PRO A 548 -1.08 0.93 -27.98
C PRO A 548 -2.46 0.47 -28.41
N LEU A 549 -3.43 1.39 -28.38
CA LEU A 549 -4.78 1.16 -28.85
C LEU A 549 -4.93 1.40 -30.36
N TYR A 550 -4.07 2.25 -30.94
CA TYR A 550 -4.17 2.65 -32.34
C TYR A 550 -2.82 2.59 -33.06
N LEU A 551 -2.91 2.21 -34.35
CA LEU A 551 -1.87 2.44 -35.34
C LEU A 551 -2.39 3.45 -36.37
N VAL A 552 -1.73 4.59 -36.49
CA VAL A 552 -2.02 5.63 -37.47
C VAL A 552 -0.97 5.54 -38.58
N LYS A 553 -1.40 5.38 -39.83
CA LYS A 553 -0.50 5.10 -40.96
C LYS A 553 -0.82 5.97 -42.16
N LYS A 554 0.24 6.50 -42.80
CA LYS A 554 0.16 7.20 -44.08
C LYS A 554 1.30 6.78 -44.99
N GLY A 555 1.00 5.94 -45.98
CA GLY A 555 2.02 5.39 -46.87
C GLY A 555 3.03 4.51 -46.12
N LYS A 556 4.27 4.98 -46.01
CA LYS A 556 5.34 4.30 -45.25
C LYS A 556 5.49 4.80 -43.81
N ASP A 557 4.93 5.97 -43.48
CA ASP A 557 5.00 6.56 -42.17
C ASP A 557 3.91 5.96 -41.28
N GLN A 558 4.29 5.59 -40.04
CA GLN A 558 3.38 5.01 -39.06
C GLN A 558 3.70 5.52 -37.66
N GLU A 559 2.65 5.67 -36.85
CA GLU A 559 2.75 6.13 -35.47
C GLU A 559 1.75 5.38 -34.61
N TYR A 560 2.18 4.94 -33.40
CA TYR A 560 1.31 4.29 -32.43
C TYR A 560 0.74 5.31 -31.46
N ALA A 561 -0.51 5.09 -31.02
CA ALA A 561 -1.18 5.94 -30.06
C ALA A 561 -1.89 5.11 -28.98
N TRP A 562 -1.85 5.58 -27.73
CA TRP A 562 -2.37 4.89 -26.57
C TRP A 562 -3.75 5.37 -26.12
N ASP A 563 -4.19 6.53 -26.61
CA ASP A 563 -5.50 7.12 -26.32
C ASP A 563 -6.00 7.91 -27.53
N ASP A 564 -7.23 8.43 -27.43
CA ASP A 564 -7.86 9.20 -28.51
C ASP A 564 -7.13 10.51 -28.78
N ALA A 565 -6.62 11.19 -27.75
CA ALA A 565 -5.91 12.47 -27.89
C ALA A 565 -4.58 12.28 -28.64
N SER A 566 -3.81 11.25 -28.28
CA SER A 566 -2.56 10.92 -28.98
C SER A 566 -2.81 10.42 -30.42
N ARG A 567 -3.93 9.67 -30.65
CA ARG A 567 -4.37 9.30 -32.01
C ARG A 567 -4.64 10.53 -32.87
N ASP A 568 -5.44 11.47 -32.36
CA ASP A 568 -5.81 12.68 -33.10
C ASP A 568 -4.59 13.56 -33.38
N ALA A 569 -3.68 13.66 -32.43
CA ALA A 569 -2.41 14.35 -32.62
C ALA A 569 -1.53 13.66 -33.69
N ALA A 570 -1.46 12.32 -33.70
CA ALA A 570 -0.75 11.54 -34.71
C ALA A 570 -1.37 11.72 -36.10
N VAL A 571 -2.70 11.72 -36.20
CA VAL A 571 -3.44 11.99 -37.45
C VAL A 571 -3.08 13.38 -37.99
N GLN A 572 -3.06 14.41 -37.14
CA GLN A 572 -2.70 15.78 -37.54
C GLN A 572 -1.25 15.88 -38.04
N ARG A 573 -0.32 15.22 -37.34
CA ARG A 573 1.11 15.18 -37.75
C ARG A 573 1.30 14.48 -39.11
N LEU A 574 0.72 13.31 -39.27
CA LEU A 574 0.86 12.54 -40.52
C LEU A 574 0.05 13.12 -41.69
N LYS A 575 -1.07 13.76 -41.42
CA LYS A 575 -1.87 14.44 -42.42
C LYS A 575 -1.08 15.55 -43.13
N GLY A 576 -0.35 16.39 -42.38
CA GLY A 576 0.36 17.56 -42.90
C GLY A 576 -0.59 18.48 -43.70
N ALA A 577 -0.20 18.89 -44.91
CA ALA A 577 -1.03 19.68 -45.81
C ALA A 577 -2.01 18.83 -46.66
N GLY A 578 -2.11 17.50 -46.41
CA GLY A 578 -2.95 16.57 -47.17
C GLY A 578 -4.39 16.49 -46.71
N LYS A 579 -5.22 15.72 -47.47
CA LYS A 579 -6.61 15.45 -47.05
C LYS A 579 -6.66 14.39 -45.96
N GLU A 580 -7.71 14.42 -45.14
CA GLU A 580 -7.95 13.50 -44.00
C GLU A 580 -8.05 12.04 -44.43
N ASP A 581 -8.67 11.77 -45.56
CA ASP A 581 -8.82 10.42 -46.16
C ASP A 581 -7.48 9.74 -46.55
N SER A 582 -6.36 10.43 -46.44
CA SER A 582 -5.03 9.87 -46.74
C SER A 582 -4.38 9.14 -45.56
N VAL A 583 -4.98 9.21 -44.37
CA VAL A 583 -4.47 8.59 -43.15
C VAL A 583 -5.34 7.41 -42.76
N HIS A 584 -4.74 6.25 -42.61
CA HIS A 584 -5.44 5.03 -42.20
C HIS A 584 -5.25 4.82 -40.69
N ILE A 585 -6.34 4.63 -39.96
CA ILE A 585 -6.34 4.35 -38.53
C ILE A 585 -6.77 2.89 -38.35
N GLN A 586 -5.90 2.10 -37.72
CA GLN A 586 -6.22 0.74 -37.27
C GLN A 586 -6.35 0.78 -35.76
N ARG A 587 -7.48 0.29 -35.24
CA ARG A 587 -7.68 0.10 -33.80
C ARG A 587 -7.37 -1.35 -33.45
N TYR A 588 -6.56 -1.56 -32.41
CA TYR A 588 -6.29 -2.88 -31.86
C TYR A 588 -7.29 -3.18 -30.73
N LYS A 589 -8.00 -4.28 -30.83
CA LYS A 589 -8.91 -4.79 -29.79
C LYS A 589 -8.24 -5.85 -28.92
N GLY A 590 -7.24 -6.53 -29.47
CA GLY A 590 -6.50 -7.55 -28.74
C GLY A 590 -5.06 -7.69 -29.24
N LEU A 591 -4.22 -8.26 -28.39
CA LEU A 591 -2.79 -8.52 -28.66
C LEU A 591 -2.58 -9.49 -29.83
N GLY A 592 -3.57 -10.36 -30.08
CA GLY A 592 -3.54 -11.30 -31.19
C GLY A 592 -3.67 -10.65 -32.57
N GLU A 593 -4.06 -9.37 -32.66
CA GLU A 593 -4.13 -8.59 -33.89
C GLU A 593 -2.78 -8.00 -34.30
N MET A 594 -1.81 -7.97 -33.37
CA MET A 594 -0.45 -7.53 -33.63
C MET A 594 0.39 -8.69 -34.16
N ASN A 595 1.27 -8.40 -35.11
CA ASN A 595 2.33 -9.34 -35.47
C ASN A 595 3.48 -9.26 -34.43
N ALA A 596 4.43 -10.18 -34.53
CA ALA A 596 5.51 -10.32 -33.54
C ALA A 596 6.42 -9.07 -33.46
N GLU A 597 6.66 -8.40 -34.59
CA GLU A 597 7.48 -7.19 -34.69
C GLU A 597 6.75 -5.99 -34.03
N GLN A 598 5.47 -5.82 -34.33
CA GLN A 598 4.63 -4.78 -33.72
C GLN A 598 4.54 -4.94 -32.20
N LEU A 599 4.34 -6.17 -31.71
CA LEU A 599 4.27 -6.46 -30.28
C LEU A 599 5.62 -6.21 -29.59
N TRP A 600 6.72 -6.56 -30.26
CA TRP A 600 8.06 -6.22 -29.78
C TRP A 600 8.25 -4.72 -29.66
N ASP A 601 8.10 -3.97 -30.75
CA ASP A 601 8.40 -2.56 -30.84
C ASP A 601 7.59 -1.69 -29.87
N THR A 602 6.34 -2.10 -29.56
CA THR A 602 5.41 -1.29 -28.76
C THR A 602 5.29 -1.71 -27.30
N THR A 603 5.45 -3.02 -27.02
CA THR A 603 5.02 -3.59 -25.73
C THR A 603 6.10 -4.39 -25.02
N MET A 604 7.05 -5.00 -25.74
CA MET A 604 8.02 -5.91 -25.15
C MET A 604 9.46 -5.35 -25.14
N ASN A 605 9.82 -4.48 -26.07
CA ASN A 605 11.15 -3.91 -26.15
C ASN A 605 11.44 -2.97 -24.98
N PRO A 606 12.46 -3.24 -24.15
CA PRO A 606 12.78 -2.41 -23.00
C PRO A 606 13.03 -0.92 -23.31
N GLY A 607 13.45 -0.61 -24.55
CA GLY A 607 13.76 0.76 -24.98
C GLY A 607 12.53 1.61 -25.37
N THR A 608 11.40 0.98 -25.70
CA THR A 608 10.23 1.68 -26.28
C THR A 608 8.90 1.38 -25.56
N ARG A 609 8.83 0.29 -24.80
CA ARG A 609 7.61 -0.13 -24.12
C ARG A 609 7.24 0.76 -22.93
N THR A 610 5.96 0.82 -22.63
CA THR A 610 5.44 1.42 -21.40
C THR A 610 4.93 0.31 -20.46
N LEU A 611 5.46 0.26 -19.24
CA LEU A 611 5.01 -0.61 -18.16
C LEU A 611 4.53 0.23 -16.98
N ARG A 612 3.38 -0.14 -16.41
CA ARG A 612 2.88 0.42 -15.15
C ARG A 612 3.23 -0.53 -14.01
N GLN A 613 4.03 -0.08 -13.06
CA GLN A 613 4.32 -0.84 -11.85
C GLN A 613 3.08 -0.89 -10.96
N VAL A 614 2.80 -2.07 -10.40
CA VAL A 614 1.72 -2.26 -9.43
C VAL A 614 2.26 -1.98 -8.04
N THR A 615 1.61 -1.10 -7.30
CA THR A 615 1.98 -0.73 -5.93
C THR A 615 0.81 -0.90 -4.98
N ILE A 616 1.09 -1.18 -3.71
CA ILE A 616 0.11 -1.16 -2.62
C ILE A 616 0.38 0.12 -1.83
N GLU A 617 -0.51 1.11 -1.97
CA GLU A 617 -0.40 2.38 -1.26
C GLU A 617 -1.00 2.27 0.15
N ASN A 618 -2.19 1.66 0.25
CA ASN A 618 -2.87 1.35 1.50
C ASN A 618 -3.41 -0.09 1.46
N ALA A 619 -2.90 -0.96 2.33
CA ALA A 619 -3.26 -2.37 2.32
C ALA A 619 -4.71 -2.61 2.75
N ALA A 620 -5.25 -1.80 3.66
CA ALA A 620 -6.64 -1.89 4.12
C ALA A 620 -7.62 -1.54 2.99
N GLU A 621 -7.35 -0.45 2.28
CA GLU A 621 -8.17 -0.03 1.14
C GLU A 621 -8.09 -1.04 -0.02
N CYS A 622 -6.89 -1.55 -0.33
CA CYS A 622 -6.74 -2.61 -1.32
C CYS A 622 -7.54 -3.86 -0.94
N ASP A 623 -7.49 -4.28 0.34
CA ASP A 623 -8.29 -5.40 0.83
C ASP A 623 -9.79 -5.16 0.66
N HIS A 624 -10.26 -3.97 1.04
CA HIS A 624 -11.65 -3.57 0.86
C HIS A 624 -12.08 -3.61 -0.61
N ILE A 625 -11.29 -3.04 -1.51
CA ILE A 625 -11.57 -3.03 -2.96
C ILE A 625 -11.60 -4.45 -3.53
N PHE A 626 -10.62 -5.30 -3.22
CA PHE A 626 -10.62 -6.69 -3.71
C PHE A 626 -11.80 -7.49 -3.16
N SER A 627 -12.13 -7.35 -1.87
CA SER A 627 -13.29 -8.02 -1.28
C SER A 627 -14.61 -7.54 -1.90
N MET A 628 -14.76 -6.25 -2.17
CA MET A 628 -15.93 -5.67 -2.82
C MET A 628 -16.08 -6.14 -4.28
N LEU A 629 -15.00 -6.04 -5.08
CA LEU A 629 -15.06 -6.35 -6.50
C LEU A 629 -15.11 -7.86 -6.77
N MET A 630 -14.39 -8.66 -6.00
CA MET A 630 -14.14 -10.07 -6.25
C MET A 630 -14.83 -11.00 -5.24
N GLY A 631 -15.37 -10.49 -4.14
CA GLY A 631 -16.08 -11.24 -3.10
C GLY A 631 -17.47 -11.72 -3.53
N ASP A 632 -18.20 -12.39 -2.62
CA ASP A 632 -19.50 -13.01 -2.90
C ASP A 632 -20.66 -12.01 -2.90
N GLU A 633 -20.54 -10.92 -2.12
CA GLU A 633 -21.59 -9.90 -2.00
C GLU A 633 -21.78 -9.11 -3.30
N VAL A 634 -23.04 -9.08 -3.78
CA VAL A 634 -23.37 -8.43 -5.07
C VAL A 634 -23.78 -6.96 -4.88
N ALA A 635 -24.49 -6.64 -3.80
CA ALA A 635 -25.06 -5.31 -3.59
C ALA A 635 -23.97 -4.21 -3.52
N PRO A 636 -22.89 -4.34 -2.70
CA PRO A 636 -21.83 -3.34 -2.65
C PRO A 636 -21.13 -3.13 -3.99
N ARG A 637 -20.92 -4.21 -4.74
CA ARG A 637 -20.31 -4.13 -6.08
C ARG A 637 -21.20 -3.37 -7.06
N ARG A 638 -22.52 -3.59 -6.99
CA ARG A 638 -23.49 -2.83 -7.80
C ARG A 638 -23.45 -1.36 -7.46
N ASP A 639 -23.50 -1.02 -6.17
CA ASP A 639 -23.46 0.37 -5.69
C ASP A 639 -22.17 1.07 -6.14
N PHE A 640 -21.03 0.36 -6.07
CA PHE A 640 -19.75 0.88 -6.57
C PHE A 640 -19.79 1.15 -8.08
N ILE A 641 -20.33 0.21 -8.87
CA ILE A 641 -20.47 0.38 -10.32
C ILE A 641 -21.39 1.57 -10.64
N GLU A 642 -22.53 1.69 -9.97
CA GLU A 642 -23.48 2.79 -10.18
C GLU A 642 -22.86 4.15 -9.87
N LYS A 643 -22.14 4.29 -8.75
CA LYS A 643 -21.45 5.52 -8.35
C LYS A 643 -20.33 5.92 -9.31
N ASN A 644 -19.61 4.95 -9.85
CA ASN A 644 -18.43 5.19 -10.68
C ASN A 644 -18.71 5.06 -12.19
N ALA A 645 -19.94 4.75 -12.61
CA ALA A 645 -20.29 4.55 -14.02
C ALA A 645 -19.96 5.76 -14.91
N LYS A 646 -20.07 6.98 -14.39
CA LYS A 646 -19.74 8.22 -15.10
C LYS A 646 -18.25 8.35 -15.46
N TYR A 647 -17.38 7.66 -14.75
CA TYR A 647 -15.93 7.67 -15.01
C TYR A 647 -15.48 6.49 -15.88
N ALA A 648 -16.38 5.53 -16.12
CA ALA A 648 -16.05 4.35 -16.92
C ALA A 648 -15.91 4.75 -18.38
N ARG A 649 -14.73 4.48 -18.94
CA ARG A 649 -14.51 4.52 -20.39
C ARG A 649 -14.89 3.16 -20.95
N ILE A 650 -16.16 3.00 -21.31
CA ILE A 650 -16.68 1.74 -21.89
C ILE A 650 -16.57 1.86 -23.39
N ASP A 651 -15.93 0.86 -24.00
CA ASP A 651 -15.93 0.67 -25.43
C ASP A 651 -17.22 -0.09 -25.80
N VAL A 652 -18.22 0.62 -26.34
CA VAL A 652 -19.51 0.07 -26.77
C VAL A 652 -19.48 -0.14 -28.27
#